data_54c5c1b5436e0920cc64ee7f84274f5b
#
_entry.id   54c5c1b5436e0920cc64ee7f84274f5b
#
_cell.length_a   1.000
_cell.length_b   1.000
_cell.length_c   1.000
_cell.angle_alpha   90.00
_cell.angle_beta   90.00
_cell.angle_gamma   90.00
#
_symmetry.space_group_name_H-M   'P 1'
#
loop_
_entity.id
_entity.type
_entity.pdbx_description
1 polymer ?
#
loop_
_entity_poly.entity_id
_entity_poly.type
_entity_poly.pdbx_seq_one_letter_code
_entity_poly.pdbx_strand_id
1 'polypeptide(L)'
;MLGQMKRQLENSRCFRQGMEKDLEECAEARWLAKPVLDSRALPLDSDNVRLQGPGVMSLEKKHTISGKGSIRLDVPTDGCRRHPSNRAFSVTTMMRLLPGENLERFNRISLWIYVDSPAIANNFMELSIHNQGKHIMPLPGRFEGTHTLGIPHGEWQHIVWEFPYVYRDFVTGISLSIHAHRTPVPAPQGITVYVDNMCLEQVEADHYKGFDLRAGAIAYCHSGYRPEAVKQAYAQSGSGVFYLRNSSGEVTFQGNCVPQANGLRQMDFSPVKAEGWYTLEVDGKKSRPFRIGRDAYIPAAWKTLNFFFSERCGFDVPGIHTECHMDVMSVHPDGRRLPVCGGWHDAGDLTQAAINTAESVFAMLELAIAEREAQPELSQRAKEEARWGLNWLMRTRWGDGYRHNGTVIGFWSDNIQGTLDDINADSGNRPFDNFMIAGVCAKAIALFRDEDPRFADWCARCAKEDFSFALAAMHQSQDNESAGARYTQLQMNAQAAISAMELYEAFGETEYLSRGVSFARILMACQASAVDPSFSIPLRGYFYENETHERIQTYYHRSYEHAPIKAFAMLYRLAPEHEDAARWKNSLELYREYVALTSRTVPYGLLPNGIYELDNTDFSTITHEGARAAGAPSLEEYNAQVRNGIRLNDRFYLRVFPVAYQFRGFHATLMGRALAAMELARALNDREIKQVAVRQMEWILGCNPFAVSSMYGEGHDYHPLYAPMSPQLVGAVPVEFETFENEDQPFYPMQNNATYKEVWVHTTCRMMWLIAML
;
A
#
# COMPACT_ATOMS: atom_id res chain seq x y z
N MET A 1 -18.62 -5.81 -14.84
CA MET A 1 -17.23 -5.52 -14.47
C MET A 1 -16.45 -6.78 -14.18
N LEU A 2 -16.79 -7.59 -13.18
CA LEU A 2 -16.08 -8.85 -12.87
C LEU A 2 -16.04 -9.83 -14.03
N GLY A 3 -17.12 -10.03 -14.77
CA GLY A 3 -17.11 -10.89 -15.95
C GLY A 3 -16.24 -10.38 -17.11
N GLN A 4 -16.02 -9.08 -17.18
CA GLN A 4 -15.13 -8.45 -18.17
C GLN A 4 -13.68 -8.50 -17.68
N MET A 5 -13.40 -8.21 -16.43
CA MET A 5 -12.13 -8.49 -15.78
C MET A 5 -11.79 -9.97 -15.89
N LYS A 6 -12.69 -10.87 -15.52
CA LYS A 6 -12.48 -12.31 -15.59
C LYS A 6 -12.02 -12.75 -16.99
N ARG A 7 -12.70 -12.29 -18.06
CA ARG A 7 -12.31 -12.61 -19.44
C ARG A 7 -10.94 -12.05 -19.86
N GLN A 8 -10.57 -10.87 -19.36
CA GLN A 8 -9.28 -10.27 -19.67
C GLN A 8 -8.15 -10.94 -18.92
N LEU A 9 -8.44 -11.34 -17.70
CA LEU A 9 -7.55 -12.04 -16.84
C LEU A 9 -7.33 -13.50 -17.31
N GLU A 10 -8.36 -14.15 -17.87
CA GLU A 10 -8.28 -15.46 -18.50
C GLU A 10 -7.34 -15.46 -19.71
N ASN A 11 -7.18 -14.34 -20.40
CA ASN A 11 -6.26 -14.17 -21.52
C ASN A 11 -4.83 -13.79 -21.08
N SER A 12 -4.60 -13.45 -19.84
CA SER A 12 -3.28 -13.14 -19.28
C SER A 12 -2.74 -14.35 -18.52
N ARG A 13 -1.48 -14.73 -18.74
CA ARG A 13 -0.84 -15.85 -18.04
C ARG A 13 -0.82 -15.67 -16.51
N CYS A 14 -0.93 -14.43 -16.03
CA CYS A 14 -0.95 -14.10 -14.61
C CYS A 14 -2.16 -14.67 -13.86
N PHE A 15 -3.24 -14.99 -14.55
CA PHE A 15 -4.55 -15.25 -13.98
C PHE A 15 -4.99 -16.70 -13.96
N ARG A 16 -4.20 -17.62 -14.44
CA ARG A 16 -4.59 -19.03 -14.51
C ARG A 16 -4.73 -19.72 -13.16
N GLN A 17 -4.33 -19.07 -12.06
CA GLN A 17 -4.38 -19.70 -10.75
C GLN A 17 -5.09 -18.80 -9.72
N GLY A 18 -6.27 -19.22 -9.28
CA GLY A 18 -6.89 -18.73 -8.06
C GLY A 18 -7.73 -17.47 -8.17
N MET A 19 -8.09 -17.04 -9.38
CA MET A 19 -8.97 -15.88 -9.60
C MET A 19 -10.46 -16.23 -9.66
N GLU A 20 -10.82 -17.42 -9.31
CA GLU A 20 -12.21 -17.91 -9.31
C GLU A 20 -12.98 -17.47 -8.06
N LYS A 21 -12.63 -16.31 -7.48
CA LYS A 21 -13.30 -15.82 -6.28
C LYS A 21 -14.54 -15.02 -6.68
N ASP A 22 -15.66 -15.45 -6.13
CA ASP A 22 -16.95 -14.79 -6.31
C ASP A 22 -17.00 -13.46 -5.55
N LEU A 23 -17.87 -12.55 -5.98
CA LEU A 23 -18.20 -11.29 -5.31
C LEU A 23 -18.59 -11.50 -3.83
N GLU A 24 -19.10 -12.65 -3.49
CA GLU A 24 -19.48 -13.03 -2.12
C GLU A 24 -18.32 -13.02 -1.13
N GLU A 25 -17.08 -13.06 -1.62
CA GLU A 25 -15.89 -12.98 -0.78
C GLU A 25 -15.42 -11.54 -0.52
N CYS A 26 -15.94 -10.55 -1.24
CA CYS A 26 -15.74 -9.14 -0.98
C CYS A 26 -16.58 -8.68 0.22
N ALA A 27 -16.04 -7.74 1.00
CA ALA A 27 -16.73 -7.16 2.16
C ALA A 27 -18.04 -6.45 1.79
N GLU A 28 -18.15 -5.93 0.57
CA GLU A 28 -19.37 -5.26 0.07
C GLU A 28 -20.61 -6.16 0.16
N ALA A 29 -20.49 -7.42 -0.22
CA ALA A 29 -21.60 -8.37 -0.13
C ALA A 29 -22.10 -8.53 1.31
N ARG A 30 -21.16 -8.59 2.26
CA ARG A 30 -21.49 -8.65 3.70
C ARG A 30 -22.14 -7.36 4.19
N TRP A 31 -21.65 -6.20 3.77
CA TRP A 31 -22.24 -4.91 4.15
C TRP A 31 -23.66 -4.75 3.64
N LEU A 32 -23.91 -5.12 2.37
CA LEU A 32 -25.24 -5.09 1.76
C LEU A 32 -26.23 -6.05 2.44
N ALA A 33 -25.75 -7.19 2.95
CA ALA A 33 -26.59 -8.19 3.62
C ALA A 33 -26.96 -7.84 5.06
N LYS A 34 -26.40 -6.77 5.65
CA LYS A 34 -26.69 -6.38 7.03
C LYS A 34 -28.17 -5.99 7.21
N PRO A 35 -28.83 -6.45 8.31
CA PRO A 35 -30.16 -6.00 8.66
C PRO A 35 -30.21 -4.48 8.91
N VAL A 36 -31.16 -3.81 8.29
CA VAL A 36 -31.47 -2.40 8.57
C VAL A 36 -32.39 -2.37 9.79
N LEU A 37 -31.93 -1.71 10.86
CA LEU A 37 -32.66 -1.61 12.14
C LEU A 37 -33.67 -0.45 12.11
N ASP A 38 -33.31 0.62 11.43
CA ASP A 38 -34.14 1.81 11.21
C ASP A 38 -33.71 2.53 9.94
N SER A 39 -34.63 3.20 9.27
CA SER A 39 -34.34 3.92 8.04
C SER A 39 -35.16 5.18 7.86
N ARG A 40 -34.58 6.18 7.21
CA ARG A 40 -35.23 7.42 6.78
C ARG A 40 -34.92 7.68 5.33
N ALA A 41 -35.94 7.67 4.49
CA ALA A 41 -35.80 8.08 3.09
C ALA A 41 -35.42 9.56 2.99
N LEU A 42 -34.53 9.86 2.08
CA LEU A 42 -34.16 11.22 1.68
C LEU A 42 -34.69 11.49 0.27
N PRO A 43 -35.91 12.07 0.14
CA PRO A 43 -36.47 12.35 -1.19
C PRO A 43 -35.53 13.21 -2.03
N LEU A 44 -35.39 12.86 -3.29
CA LEU A 44 -34.57 13.56 -4.28
C LEU A 44 -35.50 14.31 -5.24
N ASP A 45 -35.70 15.62 -5.00
CA ASP A 45 -36.54 16.50 -5.81
C ASP A 45 -35.92 17.89 -5.96
N SER A 46 -36.53 18.73 -6.77
CA SER A 46 -36.06 20.09 -7.06
C SER A 46 -36.00 21.01 -5.84
N ASP A 47 -36.72 20.71 -4.76
CA ASP A 47 -36.80 21.58 -3.59
C ASP A 47 -35.61 21.32 -2.64
N ASN A 48 -35.11 20.10 -2.60
CA ASN A 48 -34.08 19.67 -1.65
C ASN A 48 -32.75 19.25 -2.29
N VAL A 49 -32.65 19.24 -3.62
CA VAL A 49 -31.39 18.96 -4.34
C VAL A 49 -30.89 20.20 -5.06
N ARG A 50 -29.60 20.46 -4.99
CA ARG A 50 -28.91 21.54 -5.70
C ARG A 50 -27.77 20.96 -6.52
N LEU A 51 -27.50 21.58 -7.68
CA LEU A 51 -26.35 21.28 -8.52
C LEU A 51 -25.33 22.41 -8.41
N GLN A 52 -24.07 22.04 -8.29
CA GLN A 52 -22.91 22.94 -8.34
C GLN A 52 -21.95 22.44 -9.42
N GLY A 53 -21.30 23.37 -10.11
CA GLY A 53 -20.41 23.03 -11.22
C GLY A 53 -21.12 22.95 -12.58
N PRO A 54 -20.40 22.56 -13.62
CA PRO A 54 -20.95 22.44 -14.97
C PRO A 54 -21.87 21.21 -15.08
N GLY A 55 -22.98 21.35 -15.77
CA GLY A 55 -23.91 20.25 -16.01
C GLY A 55 -25.37 20.66 -15.84
N VAL A 56 -26.24 19.72 -16.12
CA VAL A 56 -27.70 19.89 -16.03
C VAL A 56 -28.28 18.80 -15.14
N MET A 57 -29.21 19.20 -14.29
CA MET A 57 -29.97 18.29 -13.44
C MET A 57 -31.44 18.28 -13.87
N SER A 58 -32.01 17.11 -13.96
CA SER A 58 -33.45 16.92 -14.26
C SER A 58 -34.02 15.74 -13.50
N LEU A 59 -35.34 15.70 -13.38
CA LEU A 59 -36.05 14.56 -12.83
C LEU A 59 -36.37 13.56 -13.96
N GLU A 60 -35.92 12.31 -13.80
CA GLU A 60 -36.19 11.23 -14.75
C GLU A 60 -37.22 10.26 -14.16
N LYS A 61 -38.25 9.93 -14.94
CA LYS A 61 -39.34 9.05 -14.49
C LYS A 61 -39.26 7.62 -15.06
N LYS A 62 -38.57 7.43 -16.17
CA LYS A 62 -38.49 6.14 -16.84
C LYS A 62 -37.32 5.29 -16.40
N HIS A 63 -36.18 5.92 -16.12
CA HIS A 63 -34.96 5.24 -15.68
C HIS A 63 -34.83 5.38 -14.18
N THR A 64 -35.43 4.48 -13.42
CA THR A 64 -35.55 4.52 -11.95
C THR A 64 -35.59 3.10 -11.40
N ILE A 65 -35.03 2.89 -10.23
CA ILE A 65 -35.08 1.63 -9.47
C ILE A 65 -36.27 1.63 -8.50
N SER A 66 -36.59 2.79 -7.92
CA SER A 66 -37.66 2.96 -6.94
C SER A 66 -39.06 3.00 -7.56
N GLY A 67 -39.18 3.25 -8.87
CA GLY A 67 -40.46 3.53 -9.56
C GLY A 67 -41.04 4.92 -9.27
N LYS A 68 -40.38 5.75 -8.44
CA LYS A 68 -40.83 7.09 -8.06
C LYS A 68 -40.17 8.21 -8.87
N GLY A 69 -39.06 7.90 -9.51
CA GLY A 69 -38.21 8.80 -10.27
C GLY A 69 -36.80 8.87 -9.70
N SER A 70 -35.85 9.21 -10.55
CA SER A 70 -34.45 9.43 -10.20
C SER A 70 -34.01 10.84 -10.55
N ILE A 71 -32.95 11.33 -9.94
CA ILE A 71 -32.23 12.52 -10.40
C ILE A 71 -31.31 12.10 -11.52
N ARG A 72 -31.45 12.74 -12.67
CA ARG A 72 -30.54 12.63 -13.81
C ARG A 72 -29.60 13.83 -13.80
N LEU A 73 -28.30 13.56 -13.92
CA LEU A 73 -27.21 14.52 -14.03
C LEU A 73 -26.50 14.32 -15.35
N ASP A 74 -26.54 15.31 -16.22
CA ASP A 74 -25.76 15.32 -17.45
C ASP A 74 -24.53 16.19 -17.25
N VAL A 75 -23.36 15.57 -17.17
CA VAL A 75 -22.08 16.20 -16.85
C VAL A 75 -21.25 16.35 -18.12
N PRO A 76 -20.95 17.59 -18.56
CA PRO A 76 -20.18 17.81 -19.78
C PRO A 76 -18.71 17.45 -19.54
N THR A 77 -18.08 16.89 -20.56
CA THR A 77 -16.64 16.57 -20.58
C THR A 77 -15.83 17.52 -21.47
N ASP A 78 -16.47 18.42 -22.18
CA ASP A 78 -15.83 19.34 -23.13
C ASP A 78 -14.83 20.29 -22.48
N GLY A 79 -15.11 20.74 -21.25
CA GLY A 79 -14.22 21.59 -20.45
C GLY A 79 -13.00 20.89 -19.89
N CYS A 80 -12.94 19.55 -20.01
CA CYS A 80 -11.82 18.74 -19.55
C CYS A 80 -10.66 18.70 -20.56
N ARG A 81 -10.86 19.28 -21.74
CA ARG A 81 -9.86 19.31 -22.80
C ARG A 81 -8.97 20.55 -22.67
N ARG A 82 -7.66 20.33 -22.47
CA ARG A 82 -6.58 21.27 -22.77
C ARG A 82 -6.57 22.56 -21.93
N HIS A 83 -6.20 22.45 -20.69
CA HIS A 83 -5.87 23.65 -19.92
C HIS A 83 -4.35 23.90 -19.94
N PRO A 84 -3.88 25.15 -20.15
CA PRO A 84 -2.45 25.48 -20.16
C PRO A 84 -1.71 25.15 -18.86
N SER A 85 -2.44 24.97 -17.75
CA SER A 85 -1.89 24.60 -16.43
C SER A 85 -1.94 23.10 -16.15
N ASN A 86 -2.26 22.24 -17.12
CA ASN A 86 -2.47 20.79 -16.94
C ASN A 86 -3.46 20.42 -15.83
N ARG A 87 -4.41 21.29 -15.50
CA ARG A 87 -5.38 21.13 -14.41
C ARG A 87 -6.82 21.32 -14.88
N ALA A 88 -7.11 21.12 -16.15
CA ALA A 88 -8.47 21.20 -16.64
C ALA A 88 -9.29 20.00 -16.15
N PHE A 89 -10.06 20.22 -15.15
CA PHE A 89 -11.04 19.26 -14.67
C PHE A 89 -12.35 19.98 -14.39
N SER A 90 -13.47 19.28 -14.52
CA SER A 90 -14.74 19.72 -14.02
C SER A 90 -15.22 18.76 -12.93
N VAL A 91 -15.64 19.33 -11.83
CA VAL A 91 -16.35 18.61 -10.78
C VAL A 91 -17.79 19.09 -10.77
N THR A 92 -18.70 18.16 -10.95
CA THR A 92 -20.15 18.43 -10.85
C THR A 92 -20.65 17.78 -9.57
N THR A 93 -21.19 18.58 -8.67
CA THR A 93 -21.64 18.14 -7.35
C THR A 93 -23.15 18.25 -7.23
N MET A 94 -23.81 17.12 -7.01
CA MET A 94 -25.18 17.05 -6.53
C MET A 94 -25.16 17.16 -5.00
N MET A 95 -25.85 18.16 -4.45
CA MET A 95 -26.01 18.37 -3.01
C MET A 95 -27.44 18.09 -2.59
N ARG A 96 -27.66 17.07 -1.76
CA ARG A 96 -28.91 16.85 -1.03
C ARG A 96 -28.88 17.70 0.24
N LEU A 97 -29.65 18.79 0.28
CA LEU A 97 -29.71 19.72 1.42
C LEU A 97 -30.43 19.10 2.61
N LEU A 98 -29.92 19.38 3.80
CA LEU A 98 -30.55 19.06 5.09
C LEU A 98 -30.67 20.31 5.95
N PRO A 99 -31.62 20.39 6.90
CA PRO A 99 -31.90 21.61 7.65
C PRO A 99 -30.88 21.98 8.74
N GLY A 100 -29.76 21.28 8.83
CA GLY A 100 -28.85 21.40 9.96
C GLY A 100 -29.34 20.57 11.14
N GLU A 101 -29.31 19.28 11.05
CA GLU A 101 -29.89 18.37 12.03
C GLU A 101 -28.87 17.35 12.53
N ASN A 102 -29.11 16.85 13.74
CA ASN A 102 -28.31 15.76 14.32
C ASN A 102 -28.70 14.43 13.67
N LEU A 103 -27.69 13.74 13.07
CA LEU A 103 -27.84 12.44 12.43
C LEU A 103 -27.17 11.29 13.22
N GLU A 104 -26.78 11.48 14.47
CA GLU A 104 -26.08 10.46 15.26
C GLU A 104 -26.86 9.16 15.40
N ARG A 105 -28.20 9.19 15.27
CA ARG A 105 -29.05 8.00 15.22
C ARG A 105 -28.73 7.10 14.02
N PHE A 106 -28.37 7.66 12.89
CA PHE A 106 -28.07 6.92 11.66
C PHE A 106 -26.56 6.81 11.46
N ASN A 107 -26.09 5.67 11.05
CA ASN A 107 -24.67 5.38 10.86
C ASN A 107 -24.32 4.83 9.47
N ARG A 108 -25.31 4.82 8.53
CA ARG A 108 -25.10 4.39 7.15
C ARG A 108 -25.92 5.23 6.18
N ILE A 109 -25.34 5.57 5.02
CA ILE A 109 -26.04 6.05 3.83
C ILE A 109 -26.19 4.87 2.87
N SER A 110 -27.37 4.80 2.24
CA SER A 110 -27.70 3.86 1.19
C SER A 110 -28.27 4.63 -0.01
N LEU A 111 -27.83 4.32 -1.24
CA LEU A 111 -28.37 4.93 -2.45
C LEU A 111 -28.12 4.02 -3.65
N TRP A 112 -28.84 4.27 -4.75
CA TRP A 112 -28.62 3.61 -6.03
C TRP A 112 -28.08 4.58 -7.06
N ILE A 113 -27.06 4.15 -7.80
CA ILE A 113 -26.40 4.93 -8.84
C ILE A 113 -26.35 4.10 -10.13
N TYR A 114 -26.66 4.74 -11.24
CA TYR A 114 -26.44 4.20 -12.58
C TYR A 114 -25.64 5.21 -13.40
N VAL A 115 -24.65 4.75 -14.13
CA VAL A 115 -23.82 5.60 -14.99
C VAL A 115 -23.93 5.16 -16.43
N ASP A 116 -24.31 6.10 -17.30
CA ASP A 116 -24.25 5.94 -18.74
C ASP A 116 -23.02 6.68 -19.30
N SER A 117 -21.93 5.95 -19.43
CA SER A 117 -20.65 6.45 -19.96
C SER A 117 -19.85 5.27 -20.52
N PRO A 118 -20.16 4.79 -21.74
CA PRO A 118 -19.58 3.58 -22.28
C PRO A 118 -18.08 3.66 -22.57
N ALA A 119 -17.52 4.87 -22.65
CA ALA A 119 -16.09 5.10 -22.87
C ALA A 119 -15.22 4.90 -21.61
N ILE A 120 -15.85 4.69 -20.44
CA ILE A 120 -15.15 4.70 -19.15
C ILE A 120 -15.46 3.39 -18.42
N ALA A 121 -14.41 2.62 -18.10
CA ALA A 121 -14.57 1.37 -17.38
C ALA A 121 -15.01 1.57 -15.93
N ASN A 122 -14.55 2.66 -15.30
CA ASN A 122 -14.84 3.00 -13.90
C ASN A 122 -15.00 4.51 -13.72
N ASN A 123 -16.18 4.94 -13.24
CA ASN A 123 -16.46 6.36 -13.04
C ASN A 123 -16.19 6.75 -11.61
N PHE A 124 -15.25 7.66 -11.41
CA PHE A 124 -14.85 8.17 -10.10
C PHE A 124 -15.86 9.18 -9.56
N MET A 125 -16.32 8.94 -8.33
CA MET A 125 -17.23 9.82 -7.62
C MET A 125 -16.83 9.90 -6.15
N GLU A 126 -17.25 10.98 -5.49
CA GLU A 126 -17.04 11.17 -4.05
C GLU A 126 -18.37 11.47 -3.35
N LEU A 127 -18.73 10.63 -2.39
CA LEU A 127 -19.86 10.82 -1.49
C LEU A 127 -19.36 11.46 -0.20
N SER A 128 -19.93 12.62 0.20
CA SER A 128 -19.48 13.35 1.37
C SER A 128 -20.61 13.76 2.29
N ILE A 129 -20.34 13.79 3.61
CA ILE A 129 -21.24 14.32 4.65
C ILE A 129 -20.75 15.70 5.03
N HIS A 130 -21.66 16.70 4.99
CA HIS A 130 -21.37 18.08 5.36
C HIS A 130 -21.90 18.38 6.75
N ASN A 131 -21.02 18.29 7.74
CA ASN A 131 -21.30 18.64 9.14
C ASN A 131 -20.72 20.03 9.48
N GLN A 132 -21.49 20.87 10.16
CA GLN A 132 -21.08 22.18 10.64
C GLN A 132 -21.29 22.33 12.16
N GLY A 133 -21.28 21.20 12.87
CA GLY A 133 -21.41 21.13 14.32
C GLY A 133 -20.07 21.30 15.04
N LYS A 134 -19.81 20.44 16.02
CA LYS A 134 -18.56 20.48 16.83
C LYS A 134 -17.29 20.31 15.98
N HIS A 135 -17.37 19.51 14.93
CA HIS A 135 -16.29 19.31 13.98
C HIS A 135 -16.82 19.49 12.57
N ILE A 136 -16.11 20.27 11.78
CA ILE A 136 -16.46 20.49 10.37
C ILE A 136 -16.12 19.24 9.56
N MET A 137 -17.06 18.77 8.73
CA MET A 137 -16.87 17.68 7.78
C MET A 137 -17.32 18.12 6.38
N PRO A 138 -16.66 17.66 5.29
CA PRO A 138 -15.39 16.94 5.29
C PRO A 138 -14.26 17.80 5.86
N LEU A 139 -13.27 17.16 6.50
CA LEU A 139 -12.10 17.87 6.97
C LEU A 139 -11.25 18.33 5.78
N PRO A 140 -10.94 19.63 5.67
CA PRO A 140 -10.09 20.11 4.60
C PRO A 140 -8.72 19.42 4.61
N GLY A 141 -8.34 18.86 3.46
CA GLY A 141 -7.05 18.21 3.27
C GLY A 141 -6.81 16.88 3.97
N ARG A 142 -7.82 16.28 4.63
CA ARG A 142 -7.69 15.00 5.34
C ARG A 142 -8.62 13.89 4.87
N PHE A 143 -9.47 14.11 3.91
CA PHE A 143 -10.44 13.15 3.36
C PHE A 143 -11.45 12.54 4.34
N GLU A 144 -11.41 12.85 5.64
CA GLU A 144 -12.42 12.40 6.59
C GLU A 144 -13.79 12.99 6.24
N GLY A 145 -14.81 12.16 6.29
CA GLY A 145 -16.17 12.53 5.87
C GLY A 145 -16.41 12.44 4.37
N THR A 146 -15.44 11.87 3.60
CA THR A 146 -15.55 11.62 2.16
C THR A 146 -15.30 10.15 1.85
N HIS A 147 -16.17 9.54 1.05
CA HIS A 147 -16.09 8.16 0.60
C HIS A 147 -16.05 8.10 -0.93
N THR A 148 -15.01 7.49 -1.47
CA THR A 148 -14.77 7.37 -2.90
C THR A 148 -15.48 6.15 -3.47
N LEU A 149 -16.12 6.34 -4.61
CA LEU A 149 -16.85 5.32 -5.36
C LEU A 149 -16.24 5.14 -6.74
N GLY A 150 -16.15 3.91 -7.17
CA GLY A 150 -15.89 3.54 -8.56
C GLY A 150 -17.13 2.87 -9.15
N ILE A 151 -17.84 3.54 -10.04
CA ILE A 151 -19.11 3.06 -10.59
C ILE A 151 -18.92 2.58 -12.03
N PRO A 152 -19.21 1.30 -12.33
CA PRO A 152 -19.17 0.79 -13.70
C PRO A 152 -20.29 1.38 -14.56
N HIS A 153 -20.05 1.40 -15.88
CA HIS A 153 -21.06 1.78 -16.86
C HIS A 153 -22.14 0.71 -17.00
N GLY A 154 -23.38 1.14 -17.17
CA GLY A 154 -24.44 0.36 -17.77
C GLY A 154 -25.29 -0.48 -16.82
N GLU A 155 -25.10 -0.39 -15.51
CA GLU A 155 -25.90 -1.12 -14.53
C GLU A 155 -26.16 -0.32 -13.25
N TRP A 156 -27.32 -0.57 -12.61
CA TRP A 156 -27.62 0.02 -11.31
C TRP A 156 -26.76 -0.61 -10.22
N GLN A 157 -26.03 0.22 -9.48
CA GLN A 157 -25.23 -0.17 -8.32
C GLN A 157 -25.93 0.26 -7.04
N HIS A 158 -26.10 -0.68 -6.10
CA HIS A 158 -26.52 -0.37 -4.72
C HIS A 158 -25.29 -0.02 -3.91
N ILE A 159 -25.19 1.23 -3.47
CA ILE A 159 -24.08 1.76 -2.69
C ILE A 159 -24.52 1.89 -1.24
N VAL A 160 -23.67 1.43 -0.33
CA VAL A 160 -23.79 1.67 1.10
C VAL A 160 -22.48 2.20 1.64
N TRP A 161 -22.54 3.12 2.56
CA TRP A 161 -21.36 3.64 3.29
C TRP A 161 -21.69 3.75 4.77
N GLU A 162 -21.01 2.95 5.61
CA GLU A 162 -21.07 3.06 7.06
C GLU A 162 -20.06 4.09 7.56
N PHE A 163 -20.52 5.01 8.41
CA PHE A 163 -19.74 6.14 8.90
C PHE A 163 -19.91 6.38 10.41
N PRO A 164 -19.84 5.36 11.27
CA PRO A 164 -20.08 5.53 12.70
C PRO A 164 -19.10 6.48 13.37
N TYR A 165 -17.93 6.67 12.79
CA TYR A 165 -16.81 7.51 13.22
C TYR A 165 -16.88 8.95 12.68
N VAL A 166 -17.73 9.25 11.69
CA VAL A 166 -17.87 10.61 11.13
C VAL A 166 -18.72 11.47 12.03
N TYR A 167 -18.24 12.66 12.37
CA TYR A 167 -19.01 13.66 13.12
C TYR A 167 -20.23 14.12 12.32
N ARG A 168 -21.40 14.07 12.95
CA ARG A 168 -22.70 14.33 12.30
C ARG A 168 -23.75 14.92 13.23
N ASP A 169 -23.30 15.75 14.15
CA ASP A 169 -24.14 16.42 15.16
C ASP A 169 -24.92 17.61 14.59
N PHE A 170 -24.51 18.18 13.43
CA PHE A 170 -25.23 19.25 12.72
C PHE A 170 -25.00 19.15 11.20
N VAL A 171 -25.67 18.20 10.56
CA VAL A 171 -25.49 17.92 9.13
C VAL A 171 -26.37 18.85 8.28
N THR A 172 -25.73 19.57 7.37
CA THR A 172 -26.39 20.51 6.44
C THR A 172 -26.60 19.95 5.05
N GLY A 173 -25.99 18.81 4.73
CA GLY A 173 -26.16 18.14 3.44
C GLY A 173 -25.33 16.90 3.25
N ILE A 174 -25.66 16.18 2.17
CA ILE A 174 -24.91 15.03 1.66
C ILE A 174 -24.65 15.32 0.19
N SER A 175 -23.41 15.24 -0.25
CA SER A 175 -23.04 15.49 -1.65
C SER A 175 -22.53 14.26 -2.38
N LEU A 176 -22.81 14.19 -3.67
CA LEU A 176 -22.19 13.28 -4.63
C LEU A 176 -21.48 14.13 -5.68
N SER A 177 -20.15 14.07 -5.73
CA SER A 177 -19.31 14.79 -6.67
C SER A 177 -18.81 13.85 -7.78
N ILE A 178 -18.99 14.23 -9.02
CA ILE A 178 -18.60 13.52 -10.21
C ILE A 178 -17.36 14.20 -10.79
N HIS A 179 -16.26 13.46 -10.94
CA HIS A 179 -14.97 13.98 -11.39
C HIS A 179 -14.73 13.66 -12.86
N ALA A 180 -15.17 14.52 -13.76
CA ALA A 180 -15.06 14.28 -15.20
C ALA A 180 -13.62 14.28 -15.75
N HIS A 181 -12.70 14.96 -15.08
CA HIS A 181 -11.28 15.04 -15.47
C HIS A 181 -10.50 13.71 -15.32
N ARG A 182 -11.07 12.77 -14.58
CA ARG A 182 -10.45 11.45 -14.38
C ARG A 182 -10.94 10.40 -15.38
N THR A 183 -11.39 10.86 -16.51
CA THR A 183 -11.84 9.97 -17.60
C THR A 183 -10.71 9.75 -18.61
N PRO A 184 -10.43 8.51 -19.07
CA PRO A 184 -9.33 8.20 -20.00
C PRO A 184 -9.62 8.77 -21.34
N VAL A 185 -10.42 9.13 -21.95
CA VAL A 185 -10.76 9.87 -23.18
C VAL A 185 -11.93 10.76 -22.84
N PRO A 186 -11.95 12.01 -23.23
CA PRO A 186 -13.16 12.81 -23.07
C PRO A 186 -14.31 12.01 -23.69
N ALA A 187 -15.25 11.54 -22.85
CA ALA A 187 -16.43 10.89 -23.36
C ALA A 187 -17.08 11.85 -24.36
N PRO A 188 -17.23 11.50 -25.62
CA PRO A 188 -17.61 12.44 -26.68
C PRO A 188 -18.94 13.14 -26.41
N GLN A 189 -19.75 12.59 -25.49
CA GLN A 189 -21.12 13.01 -25.19
C GLN A 189 -21.36 13.39 -23.72
N GLY A 190 -20.29 13.46 -22.89
CA GLY A 190 -20.44 13.68 -21.45
C GLY A 190 -20.69 12.38 -20.66
N ILE A 191 -20.94 12.55 -19.37
CA ILE A 191 -21.29 11.48 -18.44
C ILE A 191 -22.72 11.70 -17.99
N THR A 192 -23.59 10.71 -18.13
CA THR A 192 -24.93 10.77 -17.54
C THR A 192 -24.98 9.87 -16.30
N VAL A 193 -25.41 10.44 -15.19
CA VAL A 193 -25.54 9.73 -13.90
C VAL A 193 -26.98 9.81 -13.43
N TYR A 194 -27.52 8.69 -12.98
CA TYR A 194 -28.81 8.63 -12.33
C TYR A 194 -28.63 8.25 -10.86
N VAL A 195 -29.27 9.00 -9.96
CA VAL A 195 -29.26 8.74 -8.53
C VAL A 195 -30.69 8.53 -8.04
N ASP A 196 -30.92 7.44 -7.32
CA ASP A 196 -32.23 7.07 -6.85
C ASP A 196 -32.19 6.49 -5.43
N ASN A 197 -33.34 6.54 -4.75
CA ASN A 197 -33.60 5.85 -3.49
C ASN A 197 -32.54 6.10 -2.40
N MET A 198 -32.17 7.36 -2.16
CA MET A 198 -31.23 7.74 -1.09
C MET A 198 -31.90 7.62 0.29
N CYS A 199 -31.23 6.91 1.20
CA CYS A 199 -31.70 6.69 2.57
C CYS A 199 -30.59 6.89 3.60
N LEU A 200 -30.97 7.35 4.80
CA LEU A 200 -30.18 7.19 6.01
C LEU A 200 -30.63 5.90 6.71
N GLU A 201 -29.70 5.14 7.18
CA GLU A 201 -29.99 3.85 7.84
C GLU A 201 -29.24 3.72 9.16
N GLN A 202 -29.83 3.00 10.08
CA GLN A 202 -29.19 2.49 11.27
C GLN A 202 -28.92 1.01 11.07
N VAL A 203 -27.67 0.60 11.23
CA VAL A 203 -27.25 -0.81 11.18
C VAL A 203 -26.34 -1.11 12.36
N GLU A 204 -26.09 -2.38 12.64
CA GLU A 204 -24.98 -2.77 13.50
C GLU A 204 -23.68 -2.43 12.77
N ALA A 205 -22.91 -1.46 13.29
CA ALA A 205 -21.68 -0.99 12.68
C ALA A 205 -20.66 -2.12 12.58
N ASP A 206 -19.87 -2.11 11.52
CA ASP A 206 -18.74 -3.02 11.40
C ASP A 206 -17.68 -2.74 12.46
N HIS A 207 -16.86 -3.72 12.81
CA HIS A 207 -15.70 -3.50 13.64
C HIS A 207 -14.64 -2.74 12.82
N TYR A 208 -14.31 -1.54 13.23
CA TYR A 208 -13.44 -0.65 12.44
C TYR A 208 -12.27 -0.08 13.24
N LYS A 209 -12.17 -0.37 14.55
CA LYS A 209 -11.14 0.20 15.41
C LYS A 209 -10.76 -0.73 16.55
N GLY A 210 -9.47 -0.71 16.93
CA GLY A 210 -8.93 -1.38 18.10
C GLY A 210 -8.33 -2.75 17.80
N PHE A 211 -7.66 -3.29 18.83
CA PHE A 211 -7.03 -4.61 18.77
C PHE A 211 -7.99 -5.77 19.13
N ASP A 212 -9.18 -5.46 19.59
CA ASP A 212 -10.20 -6.49 19.83
C ASP A 212 -10.62 -7.10 18.50
N LEU A 213 -10.84 -8.42 18.52
CA LEU A 213 -11.27 -9.10 17.31
C LEU A 213 -12.76 -8.86 17.03
N ARG A 214 -13.10 -8.63 15.78
CA ARG A 214 -14.49 -8.58 15.30
C ARG A 214 -15.33 -9.70 15.88
N ALA A 215 -16.51 -9.36 16.41
CA ALA A 215 -17.40 -10.31 17.06
C ALA A 215 -17.71 -11.51 16.16
N GLY A 216 -17.52 -12.71 16.68
CA GLY A 216 -17.80 -13.93 15.95
C GLY A 216 -16.76 -14.38 14.94
N ALA A 217 -15.73 -13.58 14.66
CA ALA A 217 -14.68 -13.93 13.73
C ALA A 217 -13.58 -14.81 14.35
N ILE A 218 -12.83 -15.46 13.48
CA ILE A 218 -11.54 -16.10 13.77
C ILE A 218 -10.52 -15.37 12.90
N ALA A 219 -9.48 -14.79 13.51
CA ALA A 219 -8.38 -14.18 12.78
C ALA A 219 -7.32 -15.24 12.46
N TYR A 220 -7.03 -15.43 11.18
CA TYR A 220 -6.06 -16.39 10.68
C TYR A 220 -5.53 -15.92 9.32
N CYS A 221 -4.45 -16.50 8.82
CA CYS A 221 -3.94 -16.18 7.48
C CYS A 221 -4.84 -16.83 6.43
N HIS A 222 -5.53 -16.02 5.63
CA HIS A 222 -6.48 -16.51 4.62
C HIS A 222 -5.81 -17.26 3.47
N SER A 223 -4.56 -16.89 3.10
CA SER A 223 -3.76 -17.61 2.11
C SER A 223 -3.28 -18.98 2.62
N GLY A 224 -3.37 -19.21 3.93
CA GLY A 224 -2.94 -20.44 4.56
C GLY A 224 -1.53 -20.39 5.14
N TYR A 225 -0.91 -21.56 5.31
CA TYR A 225 0.35 -21.72 6.02
C TYR A 225 1.27 -22.73 5.35
N ARG A 226 2.59 -22.53 5.43
CA ARG A 226 3.56 -23.58 5.05
C ARG A 226 3.60 -24.68 6.11
N PRO A 227 3.86 -25.96 5.74
CA PRO A 227 3.84 -27.10 6.68
C PRO A 227 4.74 -26.92 7.89
N GLU A 228 5.96 -26.37 7.68
CA GLU A 228 6.96 -26.20 8.74
C GLU A 228 6.86 -24.86 9.49
N ALA A 229 5.95 -23.98 9.08
CA ALA A 229 5.74 -22.70 9.74
C ALA A 229 5.07 -22.85 11.11
N VAL A 230 5.27 -21.87 11.98
CA VAL A 230 4.42 -21.68 13.15
C VAL A 230 3.05 -21.20 12.64
N LYS A 231 1.99 -21.90 13.02
CA LYS A 231 0.62 -21.68 12.56
C LYS A 231 -0.24 -21.23 13.72
N GLN A 232 -0.62 -19.96 13.71
CA GLN A 232 -1.40 -19.36 14.79
C GLN A 232 -2.62 -18.64 14.25
N ALA A 233 -3.69 -18.71 15.03
CA ALA A 233 -4.94 -18.00 14.81
C ALA A 233 -5.46 -17.45 16.13
N TYR A 234 -6.43 -16.52 16.07
CA TYR A 234 -6.98 -15.89 17.26
C TYR A 234 -8.51 -15.89 17.24
N ALA A 235 -9.10 -16.01 18.43
CA ALA A 235 -10.52 -15.82 18.68
C ALA A 235 -10.72 -14.84 19.84
N GLN A 236 -11.86 -14.16 19.88
CA GLN A 236 -12.21 -13.27 20.99
C GLN A 236 -13.10 -14.04 21.97
N SER A 237 -12.60 -14.28 23.18
CA SER A 237 -13.29 -15.10 24.19
C SER A 237 -13.55 -16.56 23.76
N GLY A 238 -13.99 -17.41 24.64
CA GLY A 238 -14.44 -18.75 24.30
C GLY A 238 -13.94 -19.85 25.17
N SER A 239 -14.31 -21.10 24.83
CA SER A 239 -13.88 -22.32 25.50
C SER A 239 -12.36 -22.47 25.44
N GLY A 240 -11.83 -23.31 26.31
CA GLY A 240 -10.39 -23.57 26.32
C GLY A 240 -9.88 -24.40 25.14
N VAL A 241 -10.74 -24.87 24.23
CA VAL A 241 -10.41 -25.89 23.22
C VAL A 241 -10.81 -25.44 21.82
N PHE A 242 -9.97 -25.73 20.85
CA PHE A 242 -10.25 -25.56 19.40
C PHE A 242 -9.97 -26.86 18.65
N TYR A 243 -10.57 -26.98 17.48
CA TYR A 243 -10.41 -28.12 16.58
C TYR A 243 -9.97 -27.68 15.22
N LEU A 244 -9.09 -28.49 14.61
CA LEU A 244 -8.74 -28.36 13.19
C LEU A 244 -9.37 -29.53 12.43
N ARG A 245 -10.17 -29.24 11.42
CA ARG A 245 -10.84 -30.22 10.59
C ARG A 245 -10.27 -30.25 9.19
N ASN A 246 -10.16 -31.44 8.60
CA ASN A 246 -9.81 -31.61 7.19
C ASN A 246 -11.00 -31.35 6.27
N SER A 247 -10.79 -31.46 4.95
CA SER A 247 -11.83 -31.26 3.94
C SER A 247 -13.02 -32.24 4.03
N SER A 248 -12.83 -33.40 4.68
CA SER A 248 -13.92 -34.36 4.97
C SER A 248 -14.72 -34.00 6.25
N GLY A 249 -14.32 -32.95 6.98
CA GLY A 249 -14.93 -32.51 8.21
C GLY A 249 -14.44 -33.28 9.46
N GLU A 250 -13.50 -34.21 9.32
CA GLU A 250 -12.92 -34.98 10.42
C GLU A 250 -11.96 -34.13 11.25
N VAL A 251 -11.97 -34.26 12.56
CA VAL A 251 -11.02 -33.63 13.47
C VAL A 251 -9.65 -34.27 13.31
N THR A 252 -8.70 -33.54 12.78
CA THR A 252 -7.31 -33.98 12.60
C THR A 252 -6.38 -33.50 13.71
N PHE A 253 -6.79 -32.43 14.42
CA PHE A 253 -6.04 -31.88 15.54
C PHE A 253 -6.97 -31.19 16.51
N GLN A 254 -6.65 -31.31 17.82
CA GLN A 254 -7.29 -30.60 18.91
C GLN A 254 -6.21 -29.89 19.72
N GLY A 255 -6.43 -28.63 20.06
CA GLY A 255 -5.52 -27.85 20.87
C GLY A 255 -6.24 -27.01 21.94
N ASN A 256 -5.45 -26.50 22.88
CA ASN A 256 -5.96 -25.57 23.90
C ASN A 256 -5.74 -24.11 23.42
N CYS A 257 -6.73 -23.26 23.65
CA CYS A 257 -6.62 -21.85 23.46
C CYS A 257 -5.81 -21.20 24.59
N VAL A 258 -4.78 -20.43 24.25
CA VAL A 258 -3.93 -19.73 25.23
C VAL A 258 -4.41 -18.28 25.36
N PRO A 259 -4.77 -17.83 26.59
CA PRO A 259 -5.16 -16.44 26.80
C PRO A 259 -4.04 -15.46 26.41
N GLN A 260 -4.43 -14.39 25.75
CA GLN A 260 -3.58 -13.27 25.36
C GLN A 260 -4.13 -11.96 25.94
N ALA A 261 -3.41 -10.86 25.74
CA ALA A 261 -3.91 -9.53 26.07
C ALA A 261 -5.23 -9.22 25.32
N ASN A 262 -6.00 -8.26 25.81
CA ASN A 262 -7.27 -7.79 25.21
C ASN A 262 -8.34 -8.89 25.05
N GLY A 263 -8.32 -9.92 25.91
CA GLY A 263 -9.31 -11.01 25.85
C GLY A 263 -9.14 -11.96 24.66
N LEU A 264 -8.10 -11.77 23.85
CA LEU A 264 -7.78 -12.68 22.75
C LEU A 264 -7.37 -14.06 23.27
N ARG A 265 -7.64 -15.06 22.47
CA ARG A 265 -7.23 -16.44 22.69
C ARG A 265 -6.50 -16.95 21.47
N GLN A 266 -5.24 -17.32 21.66
CA GLN A 266 -4.39 -17.87 20.63
C GLN A 266 -4.62 -19.37 20.47
N MET A 267 -4.77 -19.80 19.24
CA MET A 267 -4.86 -21.18 18.80
C MET A 267 -3.57 -21.52 18.05
N ASP A 268 -2.77 -22.45 18.58
CA ASP A 268 -1.53 -22.91 17.94
C ASP A 268 -1.72 -24.33 17.39
N PHE A 269 -1.66 -24.45 16.07
CA PHE A 269 -1.75 -25.73 15.35
C PHE A 269 -0.49 -26.03 14.54
N SER A 270 0.65 -25.46 14.93
CA SER A 270 1.98 -25.69 14.34
C SER A 270 2.37 -27.16 14.21
N PRO A 271 1.94 -28.08 15.10
CA PRO A 271 2.23 -29.50 14.95
C PRO A 271 1.64 -30.15 13.69
N VAL A 272 0.61 -29.57 13.09
CA VAL A 272 -0.03 -30.10 11.88
C VAL A 272 0.80 -29.74 10.67
N LYS A 273 1.47 -30.73 10.07
CA LYS A 273 2.34 -30.57 8.90
C LYS A 273 1.78 -31.18 7.62
N ALA A 274 0.73 -31.99 7.75
CA ALA A 274 0.11 -32.63 6.59
C ALA A 274 -0.47 -31.57 5.65
N GLU A 275 -0.13 -31.66 4.38
CA GLU A 275 -0.66 -30.78 3.37
C GLU A 275 -2.12 -31.09 3.08
N GLY A 276 -2.94 -30.04 2.95
CA GLY A 276 -4.38 -30.20 2.73
C GLY A 276 -5.14 -28.90 2.96
N TRP A 277 -6.47 -29.00 2.85
CA TRP A 277 -7.40 -27.93 3.19
C TRP A 277 -7.99 -28.19 4.57
N TYR A 278 -8.02 -27.13 5.38
CA TYR A 278 -8.43 -27.21 6.79
C TYR A 278 -9.39 -26.10 7.16
N THR A 279 -10.17 -26.36 8.21
CA THR A 279 -11.08 -25.39 8.84
C THR A 279 -10.82 -25.38 10.34
N LEU A 280 -10.64 -24.22 10.93
CA LEU A 280 -10.60 -24.02 12.39
C LEU A 280 -12.03 -23.96 12.95
N GLU A 281 -12.24 -24.58 14.10
CA GLU A 281 -13.49 -24.51 14.83
C GLU A 281 -13.23 -24.24 16.32
N VAL A 282 -13.88 -23.20 16.84
CA VAL A 282 -13.86 -22.83 18.28
C VAL A 282 -15.23 -22.30 18.68
N ASP A 283 -15.81 -22.82 19.77
CA ASP A 283 -17.13 -22.43 20.29
C ASP A 283 -18.26 -22.49 19.24
N GLY A 284 -18.23 -23.49 18.37
CA GLY A 284 -19.19 -23.62 17.28
C GLY A 284 -19.02 -22.67 16.11
N LYS A 285 -18.06 -21.75 16.18
CA LYS A 285 -17.67 -20.86 15.08
C LYS A 285 -16.62 -21.55 14.22
N LYS A 286 -16.71 -21.36 12.91
CA LYS A 286 -15.78 -21.95 11.95
C LYS A 286 -15.13 -20.88 11.08
N SER A 287 -13.83 -21.06 10.81
CA SER A 287 -13.15 -20.33 9.73
C SER A 287 -13.68 -20.79 8.37
N ARG A 288 -13.42 -20.00 7.32
CA ARG A 288 -13.45 -20.56 5.96
C ARG A 288 -12.29 -21.54 5.79
N PRO A 289 -12.33 -22.45 4.80
CA PRO A 289 -11.24 -23.35 4.50
C PRO A 289 -9.97 -22.56 4.09
N PHE A 290 -8.82 -23.00 4.58
CA PHE A 290 -7.50 -22.49 4.23
C PHE A 290 -6.53 -23.63 3.93
N ARG A 291 -5.47 -23.33 3.21
CA ARG A 291 -4.47 -24.30 2.80
C ARG A 291 -3.35 -24.43 3.83
N ILE A 292 -2.96 -25.67 4.18
CA ILE A 292 -1.60 -25.96 4.66
C ILE A 292 -0.88 -26.62 3.50
N GLY A 293 0.20 -25.99 3.00
CA GLY A 293 0.92 -26.48 1.84
C GLY A 293 2.14 -25.64 1.54
N ARG A 294 3.12 -26.19 0.83
CA ARG A 294 4.33 -25.47 0.41
C ARG A 294 4.01 -24.34 -0.55
N ASP A 295 2.90 -24.47 -1.26
CA ASP A 295 2.36 -23.55 -2.25
C ASP A 295 1.37 -22.51 -1.68
N ALA A 296 1.21 -22.41 -0.36
CA ALA A 296 0.19 -21.56 0.29
C ALA A 296 0.19 -20.10 -0.19
N TYR A 297 1.35 -19.51 -0.46
CA TYR A 297 1.49 -18.13 -0.90
C TYR A 297 1.70 -17.93 -2.41
N ILE A 298 1.75 -19.02 -3.19
CA ILE A 298 1.95 -18.94 -4.64
C ILE A 298 0.80 -18.21 -5.35
N PRO A 299 -0.49 -18.43 -4.98
CA PRO A 299 -1.60 -17.64 -5.55
C PRO A 299 -1.47 -16.13 -5.29
N ALA A 300 -1.00 -15.73 -4.10
CA ALA A 300 -0.76 -14.33 -3.77
C ALA A 300 0.38 -13.75 -4.63
N ALA A 301 1.47 -14.49 -4.85
CA ALA A 301 2.57 -14.06 -5.73
C ALA A 301 2.10 -13.82 -7.18
N TRP A 302 1.29 -14.73 -7.74
CA TRP A 302 0.69 -14.53 -9.07
C TRP A 302 -0.19 -13.28 -9.15
N LYS A 303 -0.97 -13.02 -8.10
CA LYS A 303 -1.84 -11.84 -8.03
C LYS A 303 -1.06 -10.54 -7.93
N THR A 304 0.06 -10.51 -7.18
CA THR A 304 0.94 -9.32 -7.17
C THR A 304 1.50 -9.01 -8.55
N LEU A 305 1.94 -10.01 -9.31
CA LEU A 305 2.37 -9.81 -10.70
C LEU A 305 1.26 -9.32 -11.61
N ASN A 306 0.03 -9.77 -11.34
CA ASN A 306 -1.13 -9.26 -12.05
C ASN A 306 -1.38 -7.78 -11.80
N PHE A 307 -1.28 -7.34 -10.56
CA PHE A 307 -1.40 -5.92 -10.23
C PHE A 307 -0.41 -5.10 -11.08
N PHE A 308 0.87 -5.49 -11.14
CA PHE A 308 1.85 -4.79 -11.97
C PHE A 308 1.52 -4.79 -13.45
N PHE A 309 1.08 -5.93 -13.98
CA PHE A 309 0.65 -5.99 -15.38
C PHE A 309 -0.52 -5.02 -15.64
N SER A 310 -1.45 -4.90 -14.70
CA SER A 310 -2.61 -4.02 -14.81
C SER A 310 -2.25 -2.53 -14.73
N GLU A 311 -1.11 -2.19 -14.14
CA GLU A 311 -0.59 -0.82 -14.00
C GLU A 311 0.41 -0.42 -15.08
N ARG A 312 0.68 -1.27 -16.09
CA ARG A 312 1.63 -0.95 -17.16
C ARG A 312 1.20 0.26 -17.97
N CYS A 313 2.13 1.21 -18.17
CA CYS A 313 1.94 2.38 -19.02
C CYS A 313 2.44 2.14 -20.44
N GLY A 314 1.89 2.88 -21.40
CA GLY A 314 2.37 2.88 -22.79
C GLY A 314 1.62 1.97 -23.74
N PHE A 315 0.54 1.33 -23.31
CA PHE A 315 -0.37 0.57 -24.16
C PHE A 315 -1.73 0.38 -23.47
N ASP A 316 -2.72 -0.07 -24.25
CA ASP A 316 -4.05 -0.38 -23.74
C ASP A 316 -4.01 -1.68 -22.93
N VAL A 317 -4.46 -1.61 -21.67
CA VAL A 317 -4.70 -2.78 -20.81
C VAL A 317 -6.21 -3.04 -20.80
N PRO A 318 -6.73 -3.95 -21.64
CA PRO A 318 -8.15 -4.09 -21.87
C PRO A 318 -8.95 -4.30 -20.58
N GLY A 319 -9.95 -3.43 -20.33
CA GLY A 319 -10.85 -3.43 -19.16
C GLY A 319 -10.26 -2.85 -17.88
N ILE A 320 -9.02 -2.40 -17.92
CA ILE A 320 -8.35 -1.71 -16.84
C ILE A 320 -8.22 -0.23 -17.21
N HIS A 321 -7.43 0.09 -18.23
CA HIS A 321 -7.25 1.45 -18.71
C HIS A 321 -6.82 1.46 -20.19
N THR A 322 -6.96 2.62 -20.84
CA THR A 322 -6.46 2.89 -22.18
C THR A 322 -4.96 3.22 -22.17
N GLU A 323 -4.37 3.42 -23.36
CA GLU A 323 -3.00 3.96 -23.47
C GLU A 323 -2.81 5.21 -22.61
N CYS A 324 -1.62 5.34 -22.03
CA CYS A 324 -1.25 6.44 -21.17
C CYS A 324 0.24 6.76 -21.25
N HIS A 325 0.65 7.95 -20.82
CA HIS A 325 2.04 8.38 -20.73
C HIS A 325 2.82 8.42 -22.07
N MET A 326 2.12 8.48 -23.21
CA MET A 326 2.77 8.54 -24.52
C MET A 326 3.35 9.93 -24.83
N ASP A 327 2.87 10.97 -24.14
CA ASP A 327 3.21 12.38 -24.27
C ASP A 327 3.96 12.94 -23.05
N VAL A 328 4.54 12.06 -22.22
CA VAL A 328 5.39 12.46 -21.10
C VAL A 328 6.81 12.70 -21.59
N MET A 329 7.31 13.90 -21.29
CA MET A 329 8.65 14.36 -21.64
C MET A 329 9.46 14.62 -20.38
N SER A 330 10.62 13.98 -20.26
CA SER A 330 11.64 14.36 -19.28
C SER A 330 12.40 15.57 -19.81
N VAL A 331 12.60 16.58 -18.98
CA VAL A 331 13.29 17.82 -19.33
C VAL A 331 14.61 17.89 -18.54
N HIS A 332 15.72 17.91 -19.26
CA HIS A 332 17.04 18.09 -18.67
C HIS A 332 17.29 19.58 -18.35
N PRO A 333 18.08 19.95 -17.33
CA PRO A 333 18.38 21.36 -17.02
C PRO A 333 18.98 22.17 -18.15
N ASP A 334 19.61 21.55 -19.14
CA ASP A 334 20.12 22.22 -20.35
C ASP A 334 19.06 22.44 -21.45
N GLY A 335 17.81 22.04 -21.20
CA GLY A 335 16.67 22.20 -22.11
C GLY A 335 16.44 21.06 -23.09
N ARG A 336 17.29 20.02 -23.11
CA ARG A 336 17.01 18.79 -23.89
C ARG A 336 15.76 18.09 -23.35
N ARG A 337 15.03 17.40 -24.22
CA ARG A 337 13.82 16.64 -23.90
C ARG A 337 13.96 15.19 -24.33
N LEU A 338 13.43 14.28 -23.50
CA LEU A 338 13.45 12.84 -23.73
C LEU A 338 12.05 12.27 -23.49
N PRO A 339 11.41 11.55 -24.46
CA PRO A 339 10.16 10.86 -24.21
C PRO A 339 10.39 9.66 -23.28
N VAL A 340 9.54 9.48 -22.28
CA VAL A 340 9.72 8.48 -21.21
C VAL A 340 8.50 7.58 -21.03
N CYS A 341 7.93 7.11 -22.12
CA CYS A 341 6.83 6.16 -22.10
C CYS A 341 7.24 4.78 -21.53
N GLY A 342 6.34 4.10 -20.83
CA GLY A 342 6.53 2.78 -20.20
C GLY A 342 6.52 2.85 -18.68
N GLY A 343 6.94 1.79 -18.00
CA GLY A 343 6.85 1.68 -16.54
C GLY A 343 5.44 1.33 -16.04
N TRP A 344 5.14 1.69 -14.82
CA TRP A 344 3.84 1.44 -14.17
C TRP A 344 3.30 2.72 -13.53
N HIS A 345 1.99 2.86 -13.42
CA HIS A 345 1.40 3.75 -12.42
C HIS A 345 1.90 3.33 -11.05
N ASP A 346 2.20 4.26 -10.15
CA ASP A 346 2.75 3.90 -8.86
C ASP A 346 1.67 3.76 -7.77
N ALA A 347 0.50 4.36 -7.96
CA ALA A 347 -0.57 4.40 -6.98
C ALA A 347 -1.96 4.42 -7.66
N GLY A 348 -3.00 4.83 -6.93
CA GLY A 348 -4.35 4.97 -7.47
C GLY A 348 -4.53 6.08 -8.50
N ASP A 349 -3.58 6.97 -8.63
CA ASP A 349 -3.47 7.99 -9.68
C ASP A 349 -2.58 7.50 -10.86
N LEU A 350 -2.20 8.40 -11.74
CA LEU A 350 -1.33 8.11 -12.88
C LEU A 350 0.15 8.49 -12.62
N THR A 351 0.52 8.69 -11.37
CA THR A 351 1.90 9.03 -10.99
C THR A 351 2.85 7.88 -11.32
N GLN A 352 4.08 8.23 -11.67
CA GLN A 352 5.19 7.29 -11.83
C GLN A 352 6.37 7.72 -10.96
N ALA A 353 7.09 6.77 -10.36
CA ALA A 353 8.29 7.05 -9.59
C ALA A 353 9.40 6.03 -9.89
N ALA A 354 10.59 6.52 -10.22
CA ALA A 354 11.74 5.67 -10.56
C ALA A 354 12.17 4.78 -9.39
N ILE A 355 12.15 5.31 -8.17
CA ILE A 355 12.48 4.52 -6.96
C ILE A 355 11.47 3.40 -6.68
N ASN A 356 10.18 3.66 -6.86
CA ASN A 356 9.14 2.64 -6.69
C ASN A 356 9.25 1.55 -7.76
N THR A 357 9.52 1.96 -9.00
CA THR A 357 9.81 1.03 -10.11
C THR A 357 11.06 0.18 -9.82
N ALA A 358 12.13 0.78 -9.30
CA ALA A 358 13.36 0.05 -8.97
C ALA A 358 13.14 -0.99 -7.86
N GLU A 359 12.45 -0.63 -6.77
CA GLU A 359 12.15 -1.58 -5.70
C GLU A 359 11.23 -2.71 -6.18
N SER A 360 10.26 -2.39 -7.05
CA SER A 360 9.36 -3.38 -7.66
C SER A 360 10.13 -4.37 -8.53
N VAL A 361 11.04 -3.87 -9.37
CA VAL A 361 11.93 -4.72 -10.17
C VAL A 361 12.79 -5.62 -9.27
N PHE A 362 13.33 -5.05 -8.18
CA PHE A 362 14.12 -5.85 -7.23
C PHE A 362 13.31 -7.02 -6.66
N ALA A 363 12.08 -6.78 -6.21
CA ALA A 363 11.19 -7.81 -5.70
C ALA A 363 10.87 -8.90 -6.76
N MET A 364 10.64 -8.51 -8.00
CA MET A 364 10.41 -9.43 -9.12
C MET A 364 11.63 -10.29 -9.44
N LEU A 365 12.84 -9.71 -9.38
CA LEU A 365 14.10 -10.46 -9.57
C LEU A 365 14.30 -11.46 -8.43
N GLU A 366 14.01 -11.09 -7.17
CA GLU A 366 14.04 -12.01 -6.03
C GLU A 366 13.05 -13.17 -6.22
N LEU A 367 11.81 -12.88 -6.62
CA LEU A 367 10.80 -13.91 -6.88
C LEU A 367 11.22 -14.82 -8.04
N ALA A 368 11.78 -14.27 -9.13
CA ALA A 368 12.26 -15.05 -10.26
C ALA A 368 13.41 -15.99 -9.86
N ILE A 369 14.30 -15.56 -8.98
CA ILE A 369 15.40 -16.37 -8.47
C ILE A 369 14.88 -17.47 -7.55
N ALA A 370 14.02 -17.11 -6.59
CA ALA A 370 13.53 -18.02 -5.55
C ALA A 370 12.69 -19.16 -6.14
N GLU A 371 11.86 -18.86 -7.14
CA GLU A 371 10.89 -19.81 -7.69
C GLU A 371 11.37 -20.52 -8.97
N ARG A 372 12.65 -20.35 -9.34
CA ARG A 372 13.19 -20.89 -10.60
C ARG A 372 12.97 -22.40 -10.77
N GLU A 373 13.13 -23.17 -9.70
CA GLU A 373 13.02 -24.62 -9.72
C GLU A 373 11.63 -25.11 -9.33
N ALA A 374 11.02 -24.49 -8.30
CA ALA A 374 9.74 -24.94 -7.74
C ALA A 374 8.53 -24.50 -8.59
N GLN A 375 8.60 -23.29 -9.17
CA GLN A 375 7.52 -22.66 -9.94
C GLN A 375 8.08 -21.96 -11.18
N PRO A 376 8.58 -22.69 -12.19
CA PRO A 376 9.30 -22.11 -13.34
C PRO A 376 8.43 -21.14 -14.16
N GLU A 377 7.11 -21.34 -14.25
CA GLU A 377 6.21 -20.40 -14.94
C GLU A 377 6.08 -19.09 -14.18
N LEU A 378 5.98 -19.12 -12.84
CA LEU A 378 5.95 -17.92 -11.99
C LEU A 378 7.28 -17.17 -12.09
N SER A 379 8.38 -17.89 -12.02
CA SER A 379 9.75 -17.35 -12.19
C SER A 379 9.89 -16.63 -13.54
N GLN A 380 9.49 -17.27 -14.63
CA GLN A 380 9.54 -16.67 -15.97
C GLN A 380 8.66 -15.43 -16.07
N ARG A 381 7.45 -15.47 -15.50
CA ARG A 381 6.55 -14.33 -15.51
C ARG A 381 7.08 -13.15 -14.69
N ALA A 382 7.66 -13.42 -13.51
CA ALA A 382 8.31 -12.40 -12.69
C ALA A 382 9.50 -11.75 -13.43
N LYS A 383 10.28 -12.54 -14.15
CA LYS A 383 11.39 -12.07 -14.98
C LYS A 383 10.94 -11.18 -16.14
N GLU A 384 9.85 -11.54 -16.82
CA GLU A 384 9.26 -10.73 -17.89
C GLU A 384 8.77 -9.37 -17.37
N GLU A 385 8.13 -9.36 -16.20
CA GLU A 385 7.64 -8.13 -15.57
C GLU A 385 8.80 -7.27 -15.08
N ALA A 386 9.85 -7.87 -14.48
CA ALA A 386 11.07 -7.17 -14.11
C ALA A 386 11.73 -6.50 -15.33
N ARG A 387 11.77 -7.18 -16.48
CA ARG A 387 12.30 -6.62 -17.74
C ARG A 387 11.51 -5.38 -18.19
N TRP A 388 10.19 -5.37 -18.00
CA TRP A 388 9.36 -4.20 -18.31
C TRP A 388 9.83 -2.97 -17.54
N GLY A 389 9.96 -3.08 -16.22
CA GLY A 389 10.45 -2.00 -15.37
C GLY A 389 11.90 -1.60 -15.67
N LEU A 390 12.81 -2.57 -15.86
CA LEU A 390 14.20 -2.29 -16.23
C LEU A 390 14.30 -1.50 -17.54
N ASN A 391 13.51 -1.86 -18.55
CA ASN A 391 13.48 -1.10 -19.81
C ASN A 391 13.10 0.36 -19.60
N TRP A 392 12.12 0.64 -18.72
CA TRP A 392 11.74 2.00 -18.41
C TRP A 392 12.84 2.72 -17.63
N LEU A 393 13.42 2.11 -16.60
CA LEU A 393 14.52 2.69 -15.82
C LEU A 393 15.73 3.05 -16.69
N MET A 394 16.03 2.24 -17.72
CA MET A 394 17.10 2.54 -18.68
C MET A 394 16.74 3.68 -19.64
N ARG A 395 15.48 3.80 -20.05
CA ARG A 395 15.02 4.90 -20.94
C ARG A 395 14.95 6.25 -20.23
N THR A 396 14.85 6.27 -18.92
CA THR A 396 14.76 7.52 -18.14
C THR A 396 16.10 8.23 -17.94
N ARG A 397 17.23 7.62 -18.37
CA ARG A 397 18.60 8.13 -18.15
C ARG A 397 19.04 9.12 -19.24
N TRP A 398 19.76 10.14 -18.82
CA TRP A 398 20.48 11.05 -19.73
C TRP A 398 21.94 10.62 -19.98
N GLY A 399 22.53 9.77 -19.09
CA GLY A 399 23.90 9.30 -19.20
C GLY A 399 24.95 10.21 -18.57
N ASP A 400 24.52 11.16 -17.74
CA ASP A 400 25.35 12.14 -17.04
C ASP A 400 24.96 12.30 -15.55
N GLY A 401 24.18 11.35 -15.03
CA GLY A 401 23.66 11.33 -13.66
C GLY A 401 22.23 11.86 -13.56
N TYR A 402 21.77 12.66 -14.53
CA TYR A 402 20.38 13.07 -14.57
C TYR A 402 19.47 11.94 -15.10
N ARG A 403 18.26 11.90 -14.57
CA ARG A 403 17.20 10.99 -15.03
C ARG A 403 15.82 11.58 -14.79
N HIS A 404 14.84 11.03 -15.46
CA HIS A 404 13.44 11.19 -15.09
C HIS A 404 13.15 10.46 -13.79
N ASN A 405 12.98 11.19 -12.70
CA ASN A 405 12.75 10.59 -11.38
C ASN A 405 11.29 10.22 -11.13
N GLY A 406 10.37 10.81 -11.88
CA GLY A 406 8.95 10.54 -11.78
C GLY A 406 8.09 11.59 -12.44
N THR A 407 6.83 11.26 -12.60
CA THR A 407 5.78 12.12 -13.15
C THR A 407 4.60 12.11 -12.20
N VAL A 408 4.12 13.29 -11.79
CA VAL A 408 2.92 13.42 -10.96
C VAL A 408 1.77 13.89 -11.84
N ILE A 409 0.82 13.01 -12.12
CA ILE A 409 -0.37 13.31 -12.90
C ILE A 409 -1.63 12.72 -12.27
N GLY A 410 -2.71 13.49 -12.30
CA GLY A 410 -4.02 13.08 -11.83
C GLY A 410 -5.10 13.21 -12.92
N PHE A 411 -4.72 13.15 -14.20
CA PHE A 411 -5.65 13.24 -15.34
C PHE A 411 -5.13 12.43 -16.53
N TRP A 412 -6.00 12.06 -17.43
CA TRP A 412 -5.66 11.41 -18.70
C TRP A 412 -5.34 12.46 -19.76
N SER A 413 -4.17 12.35 -20.38
CA SER A 413 -3.77 13.17 -21.52
C SER A 413 -4.32 12.59 -22.82
N ASP A 414 -4.15 13.34 -23.94
CA ASP A 414 -4.54 12.85 -25.27
C ASP A 414 -3.50 11.90 -25.90
N ASN A 415 -2.38 11.66 -25.23
CA ASN A 415 -1.25 10.84 -25.68
C ASN A 415 -0.57 11.28 -26.99
N ILE A 416 -0.80 12.52 -27.42
CA ILE A 416 -0.22 13.09 -28.65
C ILE A 416 0.83 14.12 -28.28
N GLN A 417 2.09 13.85 -28.58
CA GLN A 417 3.17 14.79 -28.33
C GLN A 417 3.00 16.11 -29.13
N GLY A 418 3.27 17.22 -28.49
CA GLY A 418 3.19 18.56 -29.06
C GLY A 418 1.83 19.25 -28.85
N THR A 419 0.98 18.71 -28.01
CA THR A 419 -0.31 19.30 -27.62
C THR A 419 -0.22 20.05 -26.29
N LEU A 420 -1.32 20.72 -25.84
CA LEU A 420 -1.30 21.58 -24.67
C LEU A 420 -1.29 20.79 -23.34
N ASP A 421 -1.69 19.52 -23.37
CA ASP A 421 -1.74 18.65 -22.20
C ASP A 421 -0.50 17.75 -22.07
N ASP A 422 0.55 17.97 -22.90
CA ASP A 422 1.86 17.34 -22.75
C ASP A 422 2.41 17.54 -21.34
N ILE A 423 2.91 16.46 -20.77
CA ILE A 423 3.46 16.46 -19.43
C ILE A 423 4.98 16.63 -19.52
N ASN A 424 5.48 17.73 -18.99
CA ASN A 424 6.89 18.00 -18.90
C ASN A 424 7.33 17.85 -17.43
N ALA A 425 8.22 16.90 -17.17
CA ALA A 425 8.77 16.64 -15.84
C ALA A 425 10.28 16.90 -15.81
N ASP A 426 10.74 17.69 -14.86
CA ASP A 426 12.16 18.01 -14.70
C ASP A 426 12.97 16.77 -14.30
N SER A 427 14.11 16.61 -14.93
CA SER A 427 15.08 15.57 -14.58
C SER A 427 15.88 15.98 -13.36
N GLY A 428 16.19 15.03 -12.49
CA GLY A 428 17.02 15.24 -11.32
C GLY A 428 18.26 14.33 -11.30
N ASN A 429 19.38 14.85 -10.79
CA ASN A 429 20.53 14.02 -10.44
C ASN A 429 20.45 13.71 -8.94
N ARG A 430 19.73 12.63 -8.61
CA ARG A 430 19.42 12.24 -7.23
C ARG A 430 20.23 11.02 -6.83
N PRO A 431 21.18 11.16 -5.88
CA PRO A 431 22.08 10.06 -5.49
C PRO A 431 21.35 8.81 -5.03
N PHE A 432 20.30 8.95 -4.20
CA PHE A 432 19.53 7.81 -3.68
C PHE A 432 18.90 6.99 -4.81
N ASP A 433 18.25 7.66 -5.77
CA ASP A 433 17.61 7.01 -6.91
C ASP A 433 18.67 6.28 -7.77
N ASN A 434 19.78 6.95 -8.06
CA ASN A 434 20.86 6.37 -8.87
C ASN A 434 21.53 5.19 -8.18
N PHE A 435 21.76 5.21 -6.84
CA PHE A 435 22.24 4.05 -6.10
C PHE A 435 21.26 2.88 -6.19
N MET A 436 19.97 3.12 -5.91
CA MET A 436 18.98 2.05 -5.94
C MET A 436 18.91 1.39 -7.31
N ILE A 437 18.85 2.17 -8.38
CA ILE A 437 18.77 1.65 -9.74
C ILE A 437 20.05 0.94 -10.15
N ALA A 438 21.21 1.45 -9.75
CA ALA A 438 22.50 0.77 -9.99
C ALA A 438 22.51 -0.64 -9.37
N GLY A 439 22.07 -0.79 -8.12
CA GLY A 439 21.98 -2.08 -7.45
C GLY A 439 21.02 -3.04 -8.15
N VAL A 440 19.83 -2.55 -8.54
CA VAL A 440 18.83 -3.36 -9.26
C VAL A 440 19.34 -3.81 -10.62
N CYS A 441 20.00 -2.92 -11.38
CA CYS A 441 20.63 -3.27 -12.65
C CYS A 441 21.74 -4.32 -12.47
N ALA A 442 22.58 -4.20 -11.43
CA ALA A 442 23.62 -5.19 -11.13
C ALA A 442 23.02 -6.58 -10.87
N LYS A 443 21.98 -6.65 -10.04
CA LYS A 443 21.27 -7.89 -9.71
C LYS A 443 20.66 -8.57 -10.95
N ALA A 444 20.14 -7.79 -11.89
CA ALA A 444 19.51 -8.30 -13.10
C ALA A 444 20.47 -9.03 -14.05
N ILE A 445 21.78 -8.73 -14.02
CA ILE A 445 22.77 -9.23 -14.98
C ILE A 445 22.74 -10.76 -15.06
N ALA A 446 22.80 -11.43 -13.90
CA ALA A 446 22.87 -12.90 -13.86
C ALA A 446 21.63 -13.59 -14.43
N LEU A 447 20.46 -12.98 -14.26
CA LEU A 447 19.18 -13.52 -14.74
C LEU A 447 19.00 -13.45 -16.26
N PHE A 448 19.62 -12.44 -16.90
CA PHE A 448 19.45 -12.21 -18.34
C PHE A 448 20.67 -12.62 -19.17
N ARG A 449 21.80 -12.89 -18.55
CA ARG A 449 23.07 -13.12 -19.27
C ARG A 449 23.00 -14.25 -20.30
N ASP A 450 22.36 -15.35 -19.97
CA ASP A 450 22.30 -16.54 -20.83
C ASP A 450 21.25 -16.40 -21.94
N GLU A 451 20.17 -15.69 -21.70
CA GLU A 451 19.04 -15.56 -22.64
C GLU A 451 19.16 -14.32 -23.53
N ASP A 452 19.64 -13.20 -22.98
CA ASP A 452 19.83 -11.94 -23.68
C ASP A 452 21.11 -11.24 -23.19
N PRO A 453 22.28 -11.69 -23.66
CA PRO A 453 23.57 -11.11 -23.26
C PRO A 453 23.65 -9.61 -23.48
N ARG A 454 23.05 -9.10 -24.58
CA ARG A 454 23.02 -7.66 -24.90
C ARG A 454 22.23 -6.86 -23.84
N PHE A 455 21.11 -7.38 -23.39
CA PHE A 455 20.35 -6.75 -22.32
C PHE A 455 21.11 -6.77 -20.99
N ALA A 456 21.76 -7.88 -20.68
CA ALA A 456 22.64 -7.99 -19.51
C ALA A 456 23.80 -6.98 -19.56
N ASP A 457 24.41 -6.76 -20.72
CA ASP A 457 25.46 -5.74 -20.92
C ASP A 457 24.93 -4.31 -20.69
N TRP A 458 23.70 -4.02 -21.12
CA TRP A 458 23.06 -2.74 -20.80
C TRP A 458 22.81 -2.57 -19.31
N CYS A 459 22.34 -3.59 -18.62
CA CYS A 459 22.21 -3.59 -17.17
C CYS A 459 23.57 -3.34 -16.49
N ALA A 460 24.64 -4.03 -16.95
CA ALA A 460 25.98 -3.86 -16.41
C ALA A 460 26.51 -2.43 -16.59
N ARG A 461 26.30 -1.84 -17.76
CA ARG A 461 26.68 -0.45 -18.02
C ARG A 461 25.91 0.51 -17.13
N CYS A 462 24.58 0.37 -17.04
CA CYS A 462 23.75 1.22 -16.19
C CYS A 462 24.18 1.13 -14.72
N ALA A 463 24.43 -0.09 -14.21
CA ALA A 463 24.87 -0.32 -12.84
C ALA A 463 26.15 0.48 -12.51
N LYS A 464 27.18 0.36 -13.35
CA LYS A 464 28.47 1.03 -13.13
C LYS A 464 28.38 2.56 -13.25
N GLU A 465 27.70 3.04 -14.30
CA GLU A 465 27.56 4.48 -14.55
C GLU A 465 26.73 5.15 -13.44
N ASP A 466 25.54 4.62 -13.12
CA ASP A 466 24.66 5.21 -12.13
C ASP A 466 25.25 5.18 -10.72
N PHE A 467 26.00 4.11 -10.37
CA PHE A 467 26.75 4.06 -9.11
C PHE A 467 27.81 5.18 -9.04
N SER A 468 28.55 5.39 -10.12
CA SER A 468 29.58 6.43 -10.20
C SER A 468 28.97 7.84 -10.13
N PHE A 469 27.84 8.07 -10.81
CA PHE A 469 27.10 9.34 -10.72
C PHE A 469 26.56 9.60 -9.32
N ALA A 470 26.00 8.57 -8.66
CA ALA A 470 25.52 8.68 -7.31
C ALA A 470 26.65 9.06 -6.33
N LEU A 471 27.81 8.42 -6.44
CA LEU A 471 28.99 8.76 -5.63
C LEU A 471 29.43 10.22 -5.81
N ALA A 472 29.48 10.69 -7.07
CA ALA A 472 29.87 12.05 -7.37
C ALA A 472 28.87 13.08 -6.83
N ALA A 473 27.56 12.80 -6.94
CA ALA A 473 26.50 13.69 -6.51
C ALA A 473 26.27 13.68 -4.99
N MET A 474 26.52 12.56 -4.31
CA MET A 474 26.30 12.38 -2.87
C MET A 474 26.98 13.47 -2.01
N HIS A 475 28.12 13.97 -2.44
CA HIS A 475 28.89 14.99 -1.72
C HIS A 475 28.60 16.44 -2.20
N GLN A 476 27.86 16.58 -3.31
CA GLN A 476 27.62 17.88 -3.94
C GLN A 476 26.19 18.40 -3.71
N SER A 477 25.23 17.52 -3.46
CA SER A 477 23.84 17.92 -3.37
C SER A 477 23.46 18.30 -1.94
N GLN A 478 23.01 19.55 -1.78
CA GLN A 478 22.21 19.94 -0.63
C GLN A 478 20.75 19.42 -0.74
N ASP A 479 20.37 18.95 -1.93
CA ASP A 479 19.02 18.48 -2.27
C ASP A 479 18.98 16.95 -2.37
N ASN A 480 19.07 16.28 -1.24
CA ASN A 480 18.83 14.83 -1.14
C ASN A 480 17.32 14.50 -1.14
N GLU A 481 16.53 15.26 -1.90
CA GLU A 481 15.09 15.05 -1.99
C GLU A 481 14.75 14.16 -3.18
N SER A 482 14.03 13.07 -2.94
CA SER A 482 13.37 12.28 -3.97
C SER A 482 11.88 12.20 -3.66
N ALA A 483 11.04 12.52 -4.65
CA ALA A 483 9.59 12.50 -4.51
C ALA A 483 9.07 13.21 -3.24
N GLY A 484 9.68 14.35 -2.88
CA GLY A 484 9.28 15.17 -1.74
C GLY A 484 9.75 14.71 -0.35
N ALA A 485 10.61 13.69 -0.27
CA ALA A 485 11.19 13.21 0.98
C ALA A 485 12.71 13.46 1.02
N ARG A 486 13.18 13.96 2.14
CA ARG A 486 14.61 14.12 2.42
C ARG A 486 15.15 12.85 3.06
N TYR A 487 16.21 12.25 2.48
CA TYR A 487 16.86 11.08 3.06
C TYR A 487 17.86 11.48 4.15
N THR A 488 17.84 10.75 5.26
CA THR A 488 18.80 10.90 6.34
C THR A 488 20.16 10.32 5.95
N GLN A 489 21.20 10.62 6.74
CA GLN A 489 22.53 10.04 6.54
C GLN A 489 22.48 8.52 6.59
N LEU A 490 21.72 7.96 7.55
CA LEU A 490 21.47 6.52 7.65
C LEU A 490 20.90 5.94 6.36
N GLN A 491 19.79 6.51 5.87
CA GLN A 491 19.09 5.98 4.70
C GLN A 491 19.94 6.05 3.43
N MET A 492 20.62 7.17 3.20
CA MET A 492 21.49 7.34 2.03
C MET A 492 22.65 6.33 2.04
N ASN A 493 23.34 6.18 3.18
CA ASN A 493 24.47 5.25 3.27
C ASN A 493 24.01 3.78 3.24
N ALA A 494 22.82 3.46 3.74
CA ALA A 494 22.28 2.11 3.64
C ALA A 494 22.00 1.72 2.18
N GLN A 495 21.36 2.61 1.41
CA GLN A 495 21.12 2.35 -0.01
C GLN A 495 22.44 2.29 -0.82
N ALA A 496 23.40 3.15 -0.51
CA ALA A 496 24.71 3.12 -1.15
C ALA A 496 25.47 1.81 -0.86
N ALA A 497 25.41 1.31 0.40
CA ALA A 497 26.02 0.05 0.78
C ALA A 497 25.38 -1.14 0.06
N ILE A 498 24.05 -1.23 0.00
CA ILE A 498 23.34 -2.28 -0.74
C ILE A 498 23.80 -2.28 -2.20
N SER A 499 23.79 -1.11 -2.85
CA SER A 499 24.17 -1.00 -4.26
C SER A 499 25.62 -1.41 -4.49
N ALA A 500 26.53 -0.99 -3.62
CA ALA A 500 27.93 -1.40 -3.69
C ALA A 500 28.07 -2.93 -3.58
N MET A 501 27.28 -3.57 -2.69
CA MET A 501 27.35 -5.03 -2.53
C MET A 501 26.69 -5.79 -3.67
N GLU A 502 25.61 -5.28 -4.29
CA GLU A 502 25.03 -5.85 -5.52
C GLU A 502 26.05 -5.78 -6.69
N LEU A 503 26.78 -4.65 -6.83
CA LEU A 503 27.82 -4.53 -7.82
C LEU A 503 29.02 -5.47 -7.52
N TYR A 504 29.41 -5.61 -6.24
CA TYR A 504 30.45 -6.55 -5.85
C TYR A 504 30.06 -7.98 -6.19
N GLU A 505 28.84 -8.39 -5.90
CA GLU A 505 28.31 -9.74 -6.23
C GLU A 505 28.28 -9.97 -7.75
N ALA A 506 27.93 -8.94 -8.54
CA ALA A 506 27.83 -9.05 -10.00
C ALA A 506 29.20 -9.05 -10.73
N PHE A 507 30.19 -8.28 -10.23
CA PHE A 507 31.44 -8.03 -10.94
C PHE A 507 32.68 -8.60 -10.24
N GLY A 508 32.63 -8.87 -8.94
CA GLY A 508 33.78 -9.32 -8.14
C GLY A 508 34.87 -8.26 -7.92
N GLU A 509 34.61 -7.00 -8.26
CA GLU A 509 35.58 -5.90 -8.16
C GLU A 509 35.69 -5.40 -6.71
N THR A 510 36.88 -5.49 -6.12
CA THR A 510 37.15 -5.17 -4.70
C THR A 510 36.89 -3.71 -4.34
N GLU A 511 36.86 -2.80 -5.32
CA GLU A 511 36.48 -1.40 -5.09
C GLU A 511 35.08 -1.29 -4.53
N TYR A 512 34.11 -2.05 -5.07
CA TYR A 512 32.74 -2.03 -4.57
C TYR A 512 32.64 -2.57 -3.14
N LEU A 513 33.37 -3.64 -2.81
CA LEU A 513 33.46 -4.12 -1.43
C LEU A 513 34.00 -3.03 -0.50
N SER A 514 35.10 -2.36 -0.86
CA SER A 514 35.69 -1.29 -0.07
C SER A 514 34.70 -0.13 0.16
N ARG A 515 33.90 0.22 -0.87
CA ARG A 515 32.83 1.24 -0.75
C ARG A 515 31.73 0.77 0.21
N GLY A 516 31.25 -0.47 0.04
CA GLY A 516 30.24 -1.06 0.92
C GLY A 516 30.67 -1.07 2.39
N VAL A 517 31.91 -1.44 2.66
CA VAL A 517 32.52 -1.40 4.01
C VAL A 517 32.56 0.03 4.58
N SER A 518 32.94 1.00 3.76
CA SER A 518 32.98 2.41 4.18
C SER A 518 31.60 2.93 4.60
N PHE A 519 30.56 2.64 3.80
CA PHE A 519 29.19 2.99 4.13
C PHE A 519 28.69 2.25 5.38
N ALA A 520 29.00 0.96 5.51
CA ALA A 520 28.60 0.15 6.68
C ALA A 520 29.20 0.68 7.99
N ARG A 521 30.39 1.27 7.96
CA ARG A 521 30.99 1.91 9.15
C ARG A 521 30.15 3.09 9.65
N ILE A 522 29.57 3.87 8.73
CA ILE A 522 28.62 4.94 9.07
C ILE A 522 27.33 4.34 9.65
N LEU A 523 26.79 3.28 9.04
CA LEU A 523 25.60 2.60 9.55
C LEU A 523 25.79 2.08 10.97
N MET A 524 26.96 1.46 11.26
CA MET A 524 27.30 1.00 12.61
C MET A 524 27.39 2.18 13.61
N ALA A 525 27.90 3.33 13.18
CA ALA A 525 27.95 4.53 14.01
C ALA A 525 26.57 5.13 14.29
N CYS A 526 25.59 4.94 13.38
CA CYS A 526 24.20 5.35 13.59
C CYS A 526 23.40 4.39 14.50
N GLN A 527 23.93 3.22 14.87
CA GLN A 527 23.18 2.21 15.62
C GLN A 527 23.32 2.40 17.14
N ALA A 528 22.19 2.33 17.87
CA ALA A 528 22.18 2.32 19.33
C ALA A 528 22.75 1.00 19.87
N SER A 529 23.98 1.01 20.37
CA SER A 529 24.67 -0.18 20.90
C SER A 529 24.43 -0.44 22.38
N ALA A 530 24.03 0.58 23.15
CA ALA A 530 23.78 0.52 24.58
C ALA A 530 22.28 0.67 24.89
N VAL A 531 21.86 0.06 25.98
CA VAL A 531 20.50 0.25 26.54
C VAL A 531 20.49 1.57 27.32
N ASP A 532 19.47 2.41 27.09
CA ASP A 532 19.20 3.55 27.96
C ASP A 532 18.59 3.03 29.28
N PRO A 533 19.27 3.24 30.44
CA PRO A 533 18.79 2.71 31.70
C PRO A 533 17.47 3.34 32.18
N SER A 534 17.05 4.45 31.59
CA SER A 534 15.76 5.09 31.89
C SER A 534 14.58 4.46 31.14
N PHE A 535 14.82 3.62 30.14
CA PHE A 535 13.76 2.96 29.39
C PHE A 535 13.09 1.85 30.22
N SER A 536 11.77 1.84 30.23
CA SER A 536 10.96 0.78 30.87
C SER A 536 11.11 -0.58 30.19
N ILE A 537 11.49 -0.59 28.90
CA ILE A 537 11.85 -1.77 28.12
C ILE A 537 13.31 -1.58 27.68
N PRO A 538 14.22 -2.53 27.92
CA PRO A 538 15.67 -2.35 27.69
C PRO A 538 16.01 -2.43 26.20
N LEU A 539 15.57 -1.46 25.41
CA LEU A 539 15.75 -1.42 23.95
C LEU A 539 17.14 -0.93 23.56
N ARG A 540 17.75 -1.62 22.60
CA ARG A 540 18.94 -1.22 21.85
C ARG A 540 18.88 -1.80 20.45
N GLY A 541 19.80 -1.43 19.57
CA GLY A 541 19.84 -1.95 18.20
C GLY A 541 19.01 -1.17 17.18
N TYR A 542 18.17 -0.23 17.61
CA TYR A 542 17.53 0.75 16.73
C TYR A 542 18.55 1.74 16.17
N PHE A 543 18.12 2.58 15.21
CA PHE A 543 19.01 3.51 14.53
C PHE A 543 18.66 4.96 14.80
N TYR A 544 19.68 5.82 14.71
CA TYR A 544 19.56 7.27 14.63
C TYR A 544 19.66 7.73 13.18
N GLU A 545 19.19 8.93 12.87
CA GLU A 545 19.25 9.54 11.54
C GLU A 545 20.69 9.76 11.05
N ASN A 546 21.61 9.97 12.00
CA ASN A 546 23.03 10.24 11.74
C ASN A 546 23.91 9.69 12.86
N GLU A 547 25.23 9.74 12.66
CA GLU A 547 26.26 9.28 13.60
C GLU A 547 26.42 10.16 14.86
N THR A 548 25.80 11.35 14.88
CA THR A 548 25.81 12.24 16.06
C THR A 548 24.69 11.93 17.05
N HIS A 549 23.78 11.03 16.70
CA HIS A 549 22.67 10.56 17.52
C HIS A 549 21.70 11.67 17.97
N GLU A 550 21.48 12.68 17.12
CA GLU A 550 20.61 13.82 17.43
C GLU A 550 19.14 13.45 17.47
N ARG A 551 18.71 12.58 16.55
CA ARG A 551 17.32 12.09 16.44
C ARG A 551 17.30 10.60 16.15
N ILE A 552 16.34 9.89 16.74
CA ILE A 552 16.06 8.49 16.40
C ILE A 552 15.40 8.46 15.03
N GLN A 553 15.87 7.53 14.18
CA GLN A 553 15.28 7.34 12.86
C GLN A 553 13.86 6.81 12.99
N THR A 554 12.91 7.55 12.47
CA THR A 554 11.51 7.15 12.32
C THR A 554 11.18 6.94 10.84
N TYR A 555 10.18 6.12 10.56
CA TYR A 555 9.86 5.71 9.19
C TYR A 555 8.41 6.00 8.86
N TYR A 556 8.22 6.65 7.73
CA TYR A 556 6.92 7.06 7.21
C TYR A 556 6.83 6.72 5.73
N HIS A 557 5.63 6.65 5.20
CA HIS A 557 5.35 6.56 3.79
C HIS A 557 6.20 5.47 3.11
N ARG A 558 7.19 5.81 2.29
CA ARG A 558 8.02 4.83 1.56
C ARG A 558 8.91 3.98 2.43
N SER A 559 9.42 4.50 3.53
CA SER A 559 10.16 3.73 4.55
C SER A 559 11.18 2.72 4.00
N TYR A 560 12.44 2.89 4.27
CA TYR A 560 13.50 1.93 3.89
C TYR A 560 14.16 1.32 5.13
N GLU A 561 13.35 0.89 6.09
CA GLU A 561 13.81 0.35 7.37
C GLU A 561 14.62 -0.95 7.20
N HIS A 562 14.35 -1.74 6.18
CA HIS A 562 15.11 -2.93 5.86
C HIS A 562 16.54 -2.64 5.38
N ALA A 563 16.81 -1.45 4.85
CA ALA A 563 18.05 -1.18 4.13
C ALA A 563 19.33 -1.32 4.98
N PRO A 564 19.45 -0.78 6.21
CA PRO A 564 20.64 -0.98 7.04
C PRO A 564 20.90 -2.46 7.34
N ILE A 565 19.85 -3.22 7.63
CA ILE A 565 19.95 -4.64 7.98
C ILE A 565 20.34 -5.47 6.75
N LYS A 566 19.73 -5.20 5.60
CA LYS A 566 20.10 -5.83 4.33
C LYS A 566 21.56 -5.55 3.98
N ALA A 567 22.05 -4.32 4.15
CA ALA A 567 23.44 -3.96 3.93
C ALA A 567 24.40 -4.81 4.79
N PHE A 568 24.15 -4.92 6.10
CA PHE A 568 24.95 -5.77 6.97
C PHE A 568 24.84 -7.26 6.62
N ALA A 569 23.65 -7.76 6.29
CA ALA A 569 23.44 -9.14 5.89
C ALA A 569 24.23 -9.49 4.61
N MET A 570 24.21 -8.61 3.61
CA MET A 570 24.96 -8.78 2.36
C MET A 570 26.47 -8.76 2.61
N LEU A 571 26.98 -7.80 3.37
CA LEU A 571 28.40 -7.73 3.73
C LEU A 571 28.85 -8.98 4.47
N TYR A 572 28.11 -9.41 5.49
CA TYR A 572 28.41 -10.61 6.26
C TYR A 572 28.41 -11.89 5.42
N ARG A 573 27.49 -12.00 4.45
CA ARG A 573 27.40 -13.14 3.52
C ARG A 573 28.51 -13.13 2.47
N LEU A 574 28.80 -11.97 1.86
CA LEU A 574 29.69 -11.87 0.70
C LEU A 574 31.17 -11.72 1.07
N ALA A 575 31.46 -11.25 2.29
CA ALA A 575 32.83 -11.04 2.76
C ALA A 575 33.01 -11.55 4.21
N PRO A 576 32.76 -12.85 4.50
CA PRO A 576 32.78 -13.40 5.86
C PRO A 576 34.17 -13.38 6.50
N GLU A 577 35.25 -13.33 5.71
CA GLU A 577 36.63 -13.27 6.19
C GLU A 577 37.16 -11.85 6.34
N HIS A 578 36.33 -10.81 6.12
CA HIS A 578 36.74 -9.43 6.28
C HIS A 578 36.94 -9.08 7.76
N GLU A 579 37.89 -8.18 8.06
CA GLU A 579 38.19 -7.74 9.45
C GLU A 579 36.98 -7.19 10.22
N ASP A 580 36.02 -6.56 9.51
CA ASP A 580 34.79 -6.03 10.10
C ASP A 580 33.62 -7.04 10.16
N ALA A 581 33.79 -8.30 9.70
CA ALA A 581 32.69 -9.29 9.64
C ALA A 581 32.03 -9.52 11.01
N ALA A 582 32.84 -9.61 12.07
CA ALA A 582 32.34 -9.76 13.43
C ALA A 582 31.53 -8.53 13.90
N ARG A 583 31.86 -7.34 13.42
CA ARG A 583 31.13 -6.09 13.74
C ARG A 583 29.79 -6.04 13.02
N TRP A 584 29.73 -6.46 11.74
CA TRP A 584 28.46 -6.55 11.01
C TRP A 584 27.52 -7.56 11.66
N LYS A 585 28.05 -8.73 12.04
CA LYS A 585 27.29 -9.72 12.79
C LYS A 585 26.75 -9.15 14.11
N ASN A 586 27.56 -8.45 14.86
CA ASN A 586 27.12 -7.78 16.11
C ASN A 586 26.00 -6.77 15.85
N SER A 587 26.06 -5.99 14.76
CA SER A 587 24.99 -5.06 14.38
C SER A 587 23.68 -5.79 14.07
N LEU A 588 23.75 -6.94 13.41
CA LEU A 588 22.59 -7.82 13.18
C LEU A 588 22.04 -8.36 14.50
N GLU A 589 22.90 -8.81 15.43
CA GLU A 589 22.49 -9.32 16.74
C GLU A 589 21.83 -8.23 17.62
N LEU A 590 22.33 -7.01 17.60
CA LEU A 590 21.69 -5.86 18.27
C LEU A 590 20.28 -5.60 17.73
N TYR A 591 20.11 -5.59 16.41
CA TYR A 591 18.78 -5.40 15.81
C TYR A 591 17.86 -6.59 16.07
N ARG A 592 18.41 -7.82 16.15
CA ARG A 592 17.67 -9.02 16.59
C ARG A 592 17.06 -8.84 17.96
N GLU A 593 17.80 -8.31 18.92
CA GLU A 593 17.29 -8.05 20.27
C GLU A 593 16.15 -7.03 20.23
N TYR A 594 16.28 -5.96 19.44
CA TYR A 594 15.24 -4.96 19.24
C TYR A 594 13.95 -5.59 18.70
N VAL A 595 14.04 -6.36 17.62
CA VAL A 595 12.89 -7.05 17.01
C VAL A 595 12.26 -8.04 17.99
N ALA A 596 13.05 -8.88 18.66
CA ALA A 596 12.56 -9.87 19.61
C ALA A 596 11.82 -9.27 20.82
N LEU A 597 12.31 -8.13 21.33
CA LEU A 597 11.64 -7.43 22.43
C LEU A 597 10.36 -6.72 21.98
N THR A 598 10.45 -5.97 20.88
CA THR A 598 9.32 -5.14 20.42
C THR A 598 8.15 -5.98 19.88
N SER A 599 8.40 -7.11 19.23
CA SER A 599 7.35 -8.01 18.73
C SER A 599 6.44 -8.59 19.82
N ARG A 600 6.84 -8.51 21.09
CA ARG A 600 6.07 -8.99 22.24
C ARG A 600 5.24 -7.90 22.92
N THR A 601 5.36 -6.66 22.48
CA THR A 601 4.69 -5.52 23.13
C THR A 601 3.31 -5.24 22.55
N VAL A 602 2.98 -5.79 21.39
CA VAL A 602 1.74 -5.51 20.66
C VAL A 602 0.94 -6.81 20.42
N PRO A 603 -0.38 -6.77 20.50
CA PRO A 603 -1.22 -7.92 20.15
C PRO A 603 -0.94 -8.45 18.75
N TYR A 604 -1.22 -9.72 18.49
CA TYR A 604 -0.94 -10.46 17.25
C TYR A 604 0.55 -10.58 16.89
N GLY A 605 1.47 -10.09 17.73
CA GLY A 605 2.89 -10.03 17.42
C GLY A 605 3.25 -9.01 16.36
N LEU A 606 2.43 -7.95 16.24
CA LEU A 606 2.69 -6.84 15.31
C LEU A 606 3.92 -6.07 15.74
N LEU A 607 4.82 -5.77 14.80
CA LEU A 607 6.01 -4.96 15.05
C LEU A 607 5.64 -3.47 15.15
N PRO A 608 6.01 -2.79 16.25
CA PRO A 608 5.82 -1.34 16.36
C PRO A 608 6.54 -0.59 15.25
N ASN A 609 6.04 0.59 14.89
CA ASN A 609 6.67 1.45 13.89
C ASN A 609 8.04 1.95 14.33
N GLY A 610 8.19 2.34 15.62
CA GLY A 610 9.48 2.76 16.13
C GLY A 610 9.38 3.60 17.41
N ILE A 611 10.54 4.07 17.87
CA ILE A 611 10.67 4.94 19.03
C ILE A 611 10.53 6.38 18.59
N TYR A 612 9.62 7.11 19.23
CA TYR A 612 9.34 8.53 18.98
C TYR A 612 9.73 9.36 20.19
N GLU A 613 10.24 10.54 19.95
CA GLU A 613 10.71 11.46 20.96
C GLU A 613 9.81 12.70 21.01
N LEU A 614 9.40 13.12 22.22
CA LEU A 614 8.66 14.38 22.40
C LEU A 614 9.57 15.57 22.07
N ASP A 615 8.99 16.60 21.51
CA ASP A 615 9.63 17.88 21.19
C ASP A 615 10.83 17.80 20.23
N ASN A 616 11.11 16.64 19.65
CA ASN A 616 12.23 16.41 18.75
C ASN A 616 11.83 15.74 17.44
N THR A 617 11.28 16.53 16.52
CA THR A 617 10.91 16.06 15.18
C THR A 617 11.33 17.07 14.12
N ASP A 618 11.71 16.56 12.96
CA ASP A 618 11.93 17.36 11.75
C ASP A 618 10.76 17.12 10.77
N PHE A 619 9.82 18.03 10.75
CA PHE A 619 8.66 17.91 9.87
C PHE A 619 9.01 17.83 8.38
N SER A 620 10.21 18.28 7.97
CA SER A 620 10.66 18.17 6.58
C SER A 620 10.97 16.74 6.16
N THR A 621 11.29 15.86 7.11
CA THR A 621 11.59 14.44 6.84
C THR A 621 10.36 13.55 6.93
N ILE A 622 9.30 13.99 7.60
CA ILE A 622 8.11 13.18 7.91
C ILE A 622 6.84 13.61 7.18
N THR A 623 6.88 14.74 6.48
CA THR A 623 5.72 15.23 5.72
C THR A 623 5.89 14.99 4.23
N HIS A 624 4.90 14.33 3.63
CA HIS A 624 4.76 14.27 2.19
C HIS A 624 4.37 15.65 1.61
N GLU A 625 4.69 15.92 0.35
CA GLU A 625 4.34 17.18 -0.33
C GLU A 625 2.85 17.52 -0.24
N GLY A 626 1.97 16.52 -0.38
CA GLY A 626 0.53 16.68 -0.21
C GLY A 626 0.12 17.08 1.22
N ALA A 627 0.81 16.56 2.23
CA ALA A 627 0.59 16.95 3.62
C ALA A 627 1.10 18.36 3.92
N ARG A 628 2.19 18.79 3.28
CA ARG A 628 2.67 20.19 3.36
C ARG A 628 1.64 21.17 2.80
N ALA A 629 0.95 20.82 1.72
CA ALA A 629 -0.11 21.65 1.14
C ALA A 629 -1.35 21.76 2.04
N ALA A 630 -1.63 20.73 2.84
CA ALA A 630 -2.73 20.71 3.82
C ALA A 630 -2.37 21.38 5.16
N GLY A 631 -1.13 21.81 5.33
CA GLY A 631 -0.57 22.35 6.57
C GLY A 631 0.19 21.28 7.38
N ALA A 632 1.42 21.60 7.79
CA ALA A 632 2.17 20.75 8.71
C ALA A 632 1.43 20.70 10.06
N PRO A 633 1.37 19.53 10.73
CA PRO A 633 0.81 19.46 12.07
C PRO A 633 1.63 20.32 13.05
N SER A 634 0.97 20.80 14.07
CA SER A 634 1.67 21.51 15.15
C SER A 634 2.52 20.53 15.99
N LEU A 635 3.55 21.05 16.65
CA LEU A 635 4.34 20.26 17.61
C LEU A 635 3.45 19.67 18.72
N GLU A 636 2.38 20.40 19.11
CA GLU A 636 1.43 19.92 20.11
C GLU A 636 0.65 18.69 19.60
N GLU A 637 0.17 18.69 18.36
CA GLU A 637 -0.51 17.53 17.73
C GLU A 637 0.45 16.35 17.60
N TYR A 638 1.71 16.58 17.20
CA TYR A 638 2.74 15.55 17.18
C TYR A 638 2.91 14.92 18.56
N ASN A 639 3.15 15.75 19.58
CA ASN A 639 3.37 15.29 20.96
C ASN A 639 2.14 14.56 21.54
N ALA A 640 0.92 15.03 21.22
CA ALA A 640 -0.31 14.36 21.63
C ALA A 640 -0.41 12.94 21.08
N GLN A 641 -0.04 12.74 19.81
CA GLN A 641 -0.01 11.41 19.20
C GLN A 641 1.11 10.55 19.80
N VAL A 642 2.32 11.08 20.00
CA VAL A 642 3.45 10.35 20.57
C VAL A 642 3.10 9.80 21.95
N ARG A 643 2.43 10.59 22.80
CA ARG A 643 2.07 10.18 24.18
C ARG A 643 1.08 9.02 24.23
N ASN A 644 0.39 8.69 23.14
CA ASN A 644 -0.50 7.53 23.07
C ASN A 644 0.23 6.22 22.75
N GLY A 645 1.53 6.25 22.46
CA GLY A 645 2.37 5.06 22.35
C GLY A 645 2.70 4.43 23.71
N ILE A 646 3.41 3.31 23.67
CA ILE A 646 3.93 2.63 24.86
C ILE A 646 5.06 3.49 25.46
N ARG A 647 4.86 3.99 26.67
CA ARG A 647 5.82 4.87 27.34
C ARG A 647 7.10 4.10 27.69
N LEU A 648 8.23 4.55 27.19
CA LEU A 648 9.55 4.05 27.55
C LEU A 648 10.13 4.85 28.75
N ASN A 649 9.97 6.17 28.72
CA ASN A 649 10.26 7.10 29.83
C ASN A 649 9.44 8.39 29.65
N ASP A 650 9.81 9.50 30.29
CA ASP A 650 9.07 10.78 30.17
C ASP A 650 9.20 11.45 28.80
N ARG A 651 10.20 11.08 28.02
CA ARG A 651 10.54 11.70 26.73
C ARG A 651 10.31 10.79 25.54
N PHE A 652 10.47 9.47 25.69
CA PHE A 652 10.44 8.49 24.60
C PHE A 652 9.26 7.53 24.69
N TYR A 653 8.67 7.23 23.55
CA TYR A 653 7.51 6.36 23.41
C TYR A 653 7.70 5.41 22.21
N LEU A 654 7.33 4.14 22.37
CA LEU A 654 7.28 3.17 21.30
C LEU A 654 5.89 3.19 20.68
N ARG A 655 5.77 3.59 19.42
CA ARG A 655 4.49 3.64 18.71
C ARG A 655 4.31 2.47 17.77
N VAL A 656 3.10 1.95 17.74
CA VAL A 656 2.71 0.86 16.83
C VAL A 656 2.51 1.42 15.41
N PHE A 657 1.85 2.56 15.30
CA PHE A 657 1.56 3.23 14.03
C PHE A 657 2.39 4.51 13.89
N PRO A 658 2.72 4.91 12.63
CA PRO A 658 3.34 6.20 12.40
C PRO A 658 2.50 7.33 12.99
N VAL A 659 3.15 8.41 13.42
CA VAL A 659 2.45 9.64 13.81
C VAL A 659 1.66 10.16 12.63
N ALA A 660 0.40 10.53 12.88
CA ALA A 660 -0.59 10.81 11.85
C ALA A 660 -0.31 12.09 11.09
N TYR A 661 0.11 11.91 9.86
CA TYR A 661 0.03 12.90 8.81
C TYR A 661 -0.61 12.23 7.60
N GLN A 662 -1.11 12.99 6.65
CA GLN A 662 -1.65 12.45 5.41
C GLN A 662 -0.61 11.55 4.71
N PHE A 663 -1.04 10.45 4.11
CA PHE A 663 -0.19 9.48 3.39
C PHE A 663 0.89 8.80 4.24
N ARG A 664 0.50 8.15 5.30
CA ARG A 664 1.42 7.45 6.22
C ARG A 664 1.97 6.14 5.69
N GLY A 665 1.23 5.42 4.85
CA GLY A 665 1.65 4.17 4.24
C GLY A 665 1.98 3.08 5.26
N PHE A 666 1.06 2.75 6.17
CA PHE A 666 1.34 1.80 7.26
C PHE A 666 1.82 0.43 6.75
N HIS A 667 1.19 -0.12 5.72
CA HIS A 667 1.63 -1.41 5.18
C HIS A 667 3.05 -1.35 4.60
N ALA A 668 3.46 -0.24 3.99
CA ALA A 668 4.82 -0.08 3.51
C ALA A 668 5.84 -0.10 4.66
N THR A 669 5.54 0.63 5.75
CA THR A 669 6.41 0.63 6.94
C THR A 669 6.43 -0.73 7.63
N LEU A 670 5.28 -1.39 7.77
CA LEU A 670 5.18 -2.73 8.36
C LEU A 670 5.97 -3.76 7.57
N MET A 671 5.81 -3.78 6.25
CA MET A 671 6.56 -4.70 5.40
C MET A 671 8.05 -4.35 5.30
N GLY A 672 8.43 -3.07 5.45
CA GLY A 672 9.82 -2.67 5.61
C GLY A 672 10.47 -3.32 6.82
N ARG A 673 9.80 -3.33 7.97
CA ARG A 673 10.24 -4.04 9.18
C ARG A 673 10.23 -5.57 9.02
N ALA A 674 9.22 -6.09 8.35
CA ALA A 674 9.16 -7.53 8.04
C ALA A 674 10.33 -7.98 7.15
N LEU A 675 10.69 -7.18 6.14
CA LEU A 675 11.87 -7.42 5.29
C LEU A 675 13.16 -7.33 6.11
N ALA A 676 13.31 -6.34 6.99
CA ALA A 676 14.46 -6.25 7.90
C ALA A 676 14.58 -7.50 8.77
N ALA A 677 13.48 -7.94 9.37
CA ALA A 677 13.44 -9.16 10.19
C ALA A 677 13.75 -10.42 9.35
N MET A 678 13.30 -10.49 8.10
CA MET A 678 13.55 -11.63 7.21
C MET A 678 15.02 -11.69 6.77
N GLU A 679 15.63 -10.57 6.38
CA GLU A 679 17.06 -10.47 6.07
C GLU A 679 17.92 -10.89 7.27
N LEU A 680 17.58 -10.38 8.44
CA LEU A 680 18.20 -10.74 9.70
C LEU A 680 18.10 -12.24 9.99
N ALA A 681 16.89 -12.81 9.86
CA ALA A 681 16.64 -14.23 10.10
C ALA A 681 17.44 -15.14 9.18
N ARG A 682 17.58 -14.74 7.91
CA ARG A 682 18.40 -15.48 6.92
C ARG A 682 19.89 -15.38 7.25
N ALA A 683 20.38 -14.16 7.60
CA ALA A 683 21.79 -13.95 7.90
C ALA A 683 22.26 -14.69 9.17
N LEU A 684 21.40 -14.77 10.20
CA LEU A 684 21.70 -15.41 11.48
C LEU A 684 21.16 -16.86 11.61
N ASN A 685 20.42 -17.35 10.60
CA ASN A 685 19.70 -18.62 10.63
C ASN A 685 18.73 -18.71 11.84
N ASP A 686 18.01 -17.62 12.11
CA ASP A 686 17.12 -17.49 13.27
C ASP A 686 15.64 -17.74 12.91
N ARG A 687 15.13 -18.89 13.37
CA ARG A 687 13.75 -19.30 13.09
C ARG A 687 12.71 -18.49 13.85
N GLU A 688 13.04 -17.97 15.04
CA GLU A 688 12.11 -17.14 15.83
C GLU A 688 11.88 -15.80 15.11
N ILE A 689 12.96 -15.15 14.69
CA ILE A 689 12.87 -13.90 13.94
C ILE A 689 12.21 -14.08 12.57
N LYS A 690 12.46 -15.20 11.88
CA LYS A 690 11.72 -15.54 10.66
C LYS A 690 10.22 -15.55 10.90
N GLN A 691 9.77 -16.16 12.01
CA GLN A 691 8.36 -16.20 12.35
C GLN A 691 7.79 -14.82 12.66
N VAL A 692 8.56 -13.94 13.31
CA VAL A 692 8.15 -12.54 13.52
C VAL A 692 7.91 -11.84 12.18
N ALA A 693 8.79 -12.01 11.20
CA ALA A 693 8.63 -11.45 9.85
C ALA A 693 7.36 -12.00 9.16
N VAL A 694 7.15 -13.32 9.21
CA VAL A 694 5.98 -13.98 8.59
C VAL A 694 4.67 -13.47 9.18
N ARG A 695 4.60 -13.23 10.49
CA ARG A 695 3.39 -12.70 11.15
C ARG A 695 2.95 -11.33 10.62
N GLN A 696 3.89 -10.48 10.18
CA GLN A 696 3.53 -9.18 9.60
C GLN A 696 2.82 -9.36 8.25
N MET A 697 3.23 -10.36 7.48
CA MET A 697 2.55 -10.74 6.24
C MET A 697 1.19 -11.39 6.53
N GLU A 698 1.11 -12.30 7.51
CA GLU A 698 -0.14 -12.92 7.95
C GLU A 698 -1.15 -11.90 8.46
N TRP A 699 -0.70 -10.82 9.12
CA TRP A 699 -1.55 -9.69 9.51
C TRP A 699 -2.25 -9.08 8.29
N ILE A 700 -1.52 -8.79 7.23
CA ILE A 700 -2.08 -8.23 5.99
C ILE A 700 -3.05 -9.22 5.34
N LEU A 701 -2.77 -10.52 5.43
CA LEU A 701 -3.55 -11.58 4.80
C LEU A 701 -4.65 -12.16 5.71
N GLY A 702 -5.13 -11.43 6.72
CA GLY A 702 -6.34 -11.79 7.49
C GLY A 702 -6.15 -12.07 8.98
N CYS A 703 -4.92 -12.28 9.47
CA CYS A 703 -4.66 -12.51 10.90
C CYS A 703 -4.59 -11.16 11.66
N ASN A 704 -5.68 -10.38 11.61
CA ASN A 704 -5.80 -9.04 12.18
C ASN A 704 -7.14 -8.87 12.92
N PRO A 705 -7.36 -7.78 13.69
CA PRO A 705 -8.57 -7.56 14.47
C PRO A 705 -9.86 -7.54 13.65
N PHE A 706 -9.77 -7.17 12.40
CA PHE A 706 -10.90 -7.05 11.47
C PHE A 706 -11.22 -8.39 10.80
N ALA A 707 -10.30 -9.39 10.88
CA ALA A 707 -10.36 -10.67 10.19
C ALA A 707 -10.62 -10.50 8.68
N VAL A 708 -9.91 -9.56 8.05
CA VAL A 708 -10.01 -9.22 6.63
C VAL A 708 -8.65 -9.37 5.95
N SER A 709 -8.62 -9.85 4.72
CA SER A 709 -7.43 -9.71 3.89
C SER A 709 -7.36 -8.31 3.31
N SER A 710 -6.21 -7.65 3.43
CA SER A 710 -6.00 -6.35 2.81
C SER A 710 -5.62 -6.47 1.33
N MET A 711 -5.18 -7.63 0.88
CA MET A 711 -4.84 -7.86 -0.52
C MET A 711 -6.12 -8.13 -1.31
N TYR A 712 -6.44 -7.26 -2.27
CA TYR A 712 -7.66 -7.38 -3.06
C TYR A 712 -7.65 -8.67 -3.91
N GLY A 713 -8.71 -9.45 -3.80
CA GLY A 713 -8.84 -10.73 -4.51
C GLY A 713 -8.07 -11.90 -3.89
N GLU A 714 -7.41 -11.73 -2.73
CA GLU A 714 -6.78 -12.81 -1.96
C GLU A 714 -7.49 -12.97 -0.61
N GLY A 715 -7.75 -14.20 -0.20
CA GLY A 715 -8.52 -14.44 1.02
C GLY A 715 -10.00 -14.09 0.90
N HIS A 716 -10.57 -13.51 1.92
CA HIS A 716 -11.99 -13.12 1.96
C HIS A 716 -12.19 -11.83 2.78
N ASP A 717 -13.38 -11.24 2.69
CA ASP A 717 -13.74 -9.97 3.33
C ASP A 717 -12.83 -8.80 2.94
N TYR A 718 -12.08 -8.89 1.83
CA TYR A 718 -11.27 -7.79 1.35
C TYR A 718 -12.14 -6.60 0.93
N HIS A 719 -11.67 -5.38 1.24
CA HIS A 719 -12.41 -4.15 0.96
C HIS A 719 -12.17 -3.65 -0.48
N PRO A 720 -13.11 -2.90 -1.06
CA PRO A 720 -12.85 -2.11 -2.25
C PRO A 720 -11.69 -1.13 -2.03
N LEU A 721 -10.91 -0.91 -3.08
CA LEU A 721 -9.71 -0.09 -3.04
C LEU A 721 -9.94 1.32 -3.58
N TYR A 722 -9.11 2.27 -3.17
CA TYR A 722 -8.99 3.57 -3.79
C TYR A 722 -8.08 3.45 -5.02
N ALA A 723 -8.69 3.41 -6.17
CA ALA A 723 -8.05 3.37 -7.48
C ALA A 723 -8.86 4.26 -8.45
N PRO A 724 -8.76 5.59 -8.33
CA PRO A 724 -9.65 6.50 -9.07
C PRO A 724 -9.45 6.47 -10.59
N MET A 725 -8.29 6.00 -11.05
CA MET A 725 -7.96 5.96 -12.49
C MET A 725 -8.17 4.58 -13.12
N SER A 726 -8.44 3.55 -12.34
CA SER A 726 -8.62 2.18 -12.80
C SER A 726 -9.78 1.50 -12.06
N PRO A 727 -10.31 0.37 -12.54
CA PRO A 727 -11.20 -0.47 -11.75
C PRO A 727 -10.46 -1.12 -10.59
N GLN A 728 -11.14 -1.95 -9.80
CA GLN A 728 -10.52 -2.71 -8.73
C GLN A 728 -9.41 -3.63 -9.28
N LEU A 729 -8.22 -3.53 -8.71
CA LEU A 729 -7.01 -4.20 -9.19
C LEU A 729 -6.70 -5.43 -8.32
N VAL A 730 -6.89 -6.59 -8.87
CA VAL A 730 -6.58 -7.82 -8.15
C VAL A 730 -5.09 -7.96 -7.91
N GLY A 731 -4.74 -8.29 -6.66
CA GLY A 731 -3.36 -8.43 -6.20
C GLY A 731 -2.76 -7.17 -5.62
N ALA A 732 -3.48 -6.05 -5.68
CA ALA A 732 -3.04 -4.83 -5.01
C ALA A 732 -3.05 -5.00 -3.49
N VAL A 733 -1.99 -4.55 -2.86
CA VAL A 733 -1.89 -4.35 -1.41
C VAL A 733 -1.89 -2.84 -1.17
N PRO A 734 -2.94 -2.27 -0.59
CA PRO A 734 -3.04 -0.83 -0.40
C PRO A 734 -2.18 -0.31 0.74
N VAL A 735 -2.16 1.02 0.92
CA VAL A 735 -1.43 1.71 1.99
C VAL A 735 -1.88 1.32 3.41
N GLU A 736 -3.07 1.08 3.61
CA GLU A 736 -3.97 0.55 4.65
C GLU A 736 -3.55 0.55 6.12
N PHE A 737 -4.52 0.30 6.98
CA PHE A 737 -4.56 0.43 8.44
C PHE A 737 -3.87 1.71 8.95
N GLU A 738 -4.68 2.60 9.42
CA GLU A 738 -4.23 3.85 9.97
C GLU A 738 -4.58 3.93 11.46
N THR A 739 -4.38 5.07 12.09
CA THR A 739 -4.95 5.40 13.39
C THR A 739 -6.01 6.46 13.23
N PHE A 740 -7.01 6.45 14.10
CA PHE A 740 -8.02 7.50 14.16
C PHE A 740 -7.61 8.56 15.19
N GLU A 741 -7.68 9.82 14.79
CA GLU A 741 -7.28 10.96 15.61
C GLU A 741 -5.83 10.79 16.17
N ASN A 742 -5.66 10.92 17.47
CA ASN A 742 -4.36 10.82 18.15
C ASN A 742 -4.05 9.43 18.73
N GLU A 743 -4.92 8.43 18.47
CA GLU A 743 -4.77 7.09 19.04
C GLU A 743 -3.57 6.34 18.46
N ASP A 744 -3.17 5.24 19.11
CA ASP A 744 -2.15 4.30 18.62
C ASP A 744 -2.75 2.90 18.51
N GLN A 745 -3.89 2.82 17.83
CA GLN A 745 -4.68 1.59 17.62
C GLN A 745 -5.02 1.45 16.15
N PRO A 746 -5.18 0.23 15.63
CA PRO A 746 -5.57 0.02 14.25
C PRO A 746 -6.97 0.58 13.98
N PHE A 747 -7.09 1.30 12.87
CA PHE A 747 -8.33 1.88 12.37
C PHE A 747 -8.51 1.48 10.91
N TYR A 748 -9.61 0.80 10.62
CA TYR A 748 -9.92 0.27 9.29
C TYR A 748 -11.39 0.48 8.95
N PRO A 749 -11.78 1.70 8.59
CA PRO A 749 -13.15 2.04 8.31
C PRO A 749 -13.62 1.46 6.96
N MET A 750 -14.94 1.41 6.75
CA MET A 750 -15.50 1.17 5.43
C MET A 750 -15.13 2.27 4.43
N GLN A 751 -14.89 3.48 4.91
CA GLN A 751 -14.50 4.63 4.10
C GLN A 751 -13.35 4.31 3.14
N ASN A 752 -13.55 4.65 1.87
CA ASN A 752 -12.59 4.47 0.80
C ASN A 752 -12.03 5.82 0.37
N ASN A 753 -10.73 6.02 0.53
CA ASN A 753 -10.02 7.21 0.07
C ASN A 753 -8.50 6.95 0.02
N ALA A 754 -7.74 7.95 -0.43
CA ALA A 754 -6.29 7.84 -0.59
C ALA A 754 -5.54 7.54 0.72
N THR A 755 -6.06 7.96 1.89
CA THR A 755 -5.40 7.72 3.18
C THR A 755 -5.46 6.26 3.60
N TYR A 756 -6.60 5.58 3.36
CA TYR A 756 -6.85 4.26 3.93
C TYR A 756 -6.70 3.11 2.93
N LYS A 757 -7.00 3.32 1.65
CA LYS A 757 -7.17 2.20 0.72
C LYS A 757 -6.55 2.42 -0.66
N GLU A 758 -5.63 3.38 -0.77
CA GLU A 758 -4.96 3.61 -2.04
C GLU A 758 -4.09 2.42 -2.44
N VAL A 759 -4.30 1.95 -3.65
CA VAL A 759 -3.41 0.95 -4.27
C VAL A 759 -2.01 1.52 -4.42
N TRP A 760 -0.99 0.70 -4.22
CA TRP A 760 0.37 1.18 -4.30
C TRP A 760 1.37 0.09 -4.72
N VAL A 761 2.21 0.38 -5.71
CA VAL A 761 3.24 -0.55 -6.17
C VAL A 761 4.23 -0.89 -5.07
N HIS A 762 4.53 0.06 -4.20
CA HIS A 762 5.50 -0.05 -3.12
C HIS A 762 5.09 -1.09 -2.05
N THR A 763 3.83 -1.09 -1.64
CA THR A 763 3.29 -2.10 -0.72
C THR A 763 3.17 -3.46 -1.40
N THR A 764 2.70 -3.47 -2.64
CA THR A 764 2.50 -4.71 -3.41
C THR A 764 3.83 -5.40 -3.72
N CYS A 765 4.89 -4.65 -4.10
CA CYS A 765 6.20 -5.24 -4.36
C CYS A 765 6.85 -5.81 -3.08
N ARG A 766 6.67 -5.19 -1.93
CA ARG A 766 7.21 -5.70 -0.65
C ARG A 766 6.51 -6.98 -0.20
N MET A 767 5.21 -7.13 -0.45
CA MET A 767 4.51 -8.40 -0.27
C MET A 767 5.13 -9.49 -1.15
N MET A 768 5.33 -9.20 -2.43
CA MET A 768 6.00 -10.11 -3.38
C MET A 768 7.40 -10.49 -2.90
N TRP A 769 8.18 -9.53 -2.44
CA TRP A 769 9.53 -9.74 -1.95
C TRP A 769 9.56 -10.62 -0.70
N LEU A 770 8.66 -10.37 0.27
CA LEU A 770 8.52 -11.24 1.46
C LEU A 770 8.17 -12.67 1.07
N ILE A 771 7.26 -12.88 0.11
CA ILE A 771 6.91 -14.22 -0.40
C ILE A 771 8.15 -14.91 -1.02
N ALA A 772 8.95 -14.18 -1.79
CA ALA A 772 10.18 -14.69 -2.40
C ALA A 772 11.24 -15.12 -1.38
N MET A 773 11.21 -14.53 -0.17
CA MET A 773 12.17 -14.84 0.89
C MET A 773 11.73 -15.99 1.81
N LEU A 774 10.53 -16.51 1.70
CA LEU A 774 10.02 -17.61 2.53
C LEU A 774 10.70 -18.93 2.20
#